data_de9875148f5a9aca25fca7a6feed1a3e
#
_entry.id   de9875148f5a9aca25fca7a6feed1a3e
#
_cell.length_a   1.000
_cell.length_b   1.000
_cell.length_c   1.000
_cell.angle_alpha   90.00
_cell.angle_beta   90.00
_cell.angle_gamma   90.00
#
_symmetry.space_group_name_H-M   'P 1'
#
loop_
_entity.id
_entity.type
_entity.pdbx_description
1 polymer ?
#
loop_
_entity_poly.entity_id
_entity_poly.type
_entity_poly.pdbx_seq_one_letter_code
_entity_poly.pdbx_strand_id
1 'polypeptide(L)'
;MQPVGPPTVSPPVPQPQNSAEAAAAVPAPQGMAAPRGTDAGQKTEAGQKTDAGQATDGAQQNPVPPKRDAPGSSVIAFLTDLVLFAVFYGGLVIAFTEVGRRLEIYPAVWPTDALAVGAYFLMFRDALGRLAAAVTLVSIGVHLTVLGHDLGSALAVGCANGLTFALVGWGCVRAGMEHGALRSVPMVVSLGVVAVAGTLPGAVITAFVQYLSTDVAFAPLLLRWWIPEMAAVVLLLPPFLLWHGREDDVGLRGQGGTRPKLSREEELAFASLTLATALVASAYYGEPLLRDLGGVILLWFAFRLGLFATAVAASLYALAVLGLGMASVWPRLTWSTPVKTDLVDVMLRLEARLVLIMLPALLIAAIMSQRGRQQREVQEDRRRLAYALEGANDGIWDWHLPSDAVFFSVRALRMLGMEPDEANRRLSDYGQLIHPDDLPDVAKALKDHAGGRRLLFQAEMRARQGGDNWVWVLVRGKIVERDPVGRPTRAVGTITDISQRKHLEAALEHAASHDPLTGLANRGGFDRALELARRRLVRDGALFAVVLIDIDYFKSVNDQHGHIAGDLLLTTAARRLQSAIRAGDLVARYGGDEFAIIAAGKHREEFAAMAERLHRHLSRPVEVEGLVLPASFSLGMAVADDRTLDAAALIAEADAALYAAKDAGRGTWRAVGIAARTAEEAAHETPRRQSLPRAGLRPEGRPPASA
;
A
#
# COMPACT_ATOMS: atom_id res chain seq x y z
N MET A 1 2.23 65.52 -8.73
CA MET A 1 3.67 65.70 -8.43
C MET A 1 3.84 65.50 -6.95
N GLN A 2 4.18 64.31 -6.50
CA GLN A 2 4.76 64.04 -5.19
C GLN A 2 5.78 62.88 -5.41
N PRO A 3 6.89 62.88 -4.70
CA PRO A 3 8.05 62.07 -5.06
C PRO A 3 7.98 60.66 -4.52
N VAL A 4 8.51 59.75 -5.35
CA VAL A 4 8.68 58.31 -5.07
C VAL A 4 9.82 58.12 -4.07
N GLY A 5 9.58 57.45 -2.97
CA GLY A 5 10.59 57.05 -2.01
C GLY A 5 11.32 55.76 -2.45
N PRO A 6 12.58 55.53 -1.98
CA PRO A 6 13.42 54.43 -2.45
C PRO A 6 13.04 53.08 -1.88
N PRO A 7 13.44 51.98 -2.54
CA PRO A 7 13.07 50.63 -2.14
C PRO A 7 13.85 50.17 -0.88
N THR A 8 13.15 49.56 0.05
CA THR A 8 13.68 48.91 1.24
C THR A 8 14.41 47.62 0.91
N VAL A 9 15.66 47.54 1.31
CA VAL A 9 16.54 46.35 1.25
C VAL A 9 16.10 45.34 2.30
N SER A 10 15.85 44.11 1.88
CA SER A 10 15.61 42.96 2.77
C SER A 10 16.92 42.49 3.42
N PRO A 11 16.90 42.03 4.68
CA PRO A 11 18.09 41.49 5.35
C PRO A 11 18.43 40.07 4.88
N PRO A 12 19.72 39.66 4.98
CA PRO A 12 20.20 38.38 4.47
C PRO A 12 19.84 37.21 5.37
N VAL A 13 19.60 36.09 4.71
CA VAL A 13 19.33 34.75 5.29
C VAL A 13 20.61 34.21 5.93
N PRO A 14 20.59 33.70 7.17
CA PRO A 14 21.76 33.08 7.78
C PRO A 14 22.03 31.67 7.20
N GLN A 15 23.29 31.42 6.85
CA GLN A 15 23.84 30.12 6.49
C GLN A 15 23.95 29.21 7.73
N PRO A 16 23.79 27.88 7.59
CA PRO A 16 24.01 26.94 8.68
C PRO A 16 25.52 26.69 8.87
N GLN A 17 25.97 26.92 10.12
CA GLN A 17 27.31 26.57 10.60
C GLN A 17 27.46 25.04 10.75
N ASN A 18 28.57 24.54 10.24
CA ASN A 18 29.13 23.23 10.54
C ASN A 18 29.40 23.05 12.04
N SER A 19 28.89 22.02 12.64
CA SER A 19 29.48 21.45 13.87
C SER A 19 29.52 19.92 13.69
N ALA A 20 30.73 19.43 13.37
CA ALA A 20 31.19 18.11 13.66
C ALA A 20 31.39 18.00 15.16
N GLU A 21 30.90 16.93 15.75
CA GLU A 21 31.38 16.17 16.91
C GLU A 21 30.21 15.59 17.70
N ALA A 22 30.08 14.31 17.63
CA ALA A 22 29.90 13.37 18.75
C ALA A 22 29.31 12.05 18.24
N ALA A 23 30.20 11.14 17.93
CA ALA A 23 29.89 9.71 17.85
C ALA A 23 29.57 9.20 19.25
N ALA A 24 28.36 8.69 19.46
CA ALA A 24 28.02 7.86 20.61
C ALA A 24 27.46 6.53 20.11
N ALA A 25 28.14 5.47 20.49
CA ALA A 25 27.92 4.09 20.17
C ALA A 25 26.55 3.60 20.64
N VAL A 26 25.84 2.88 19.75
CA VAL A 26 24.67 2.04 20.09
C VAL A 26 25.14 0.61 20.21
N PRO A 27 24.85 -0.11 21.33
CA PRO A 27 25.27 -1.50 21.50
C PRO A 27 24.35 -2.46 20.74
N ALA A 28 24.97 -3.51 20.18
CA ALA A 28 24.32 -4.62 19.52
C ALA A 28 23.55 -5.51 20.51
N PRO A 29 22.41 -6.12 20.15
CA PRO A 29 21.78 -7.12 20.98
C PRO A 29 22.45 -8.49 20.83
N GLN A 30 22.75 -9.06 22.00
CA GLN A 30 23.29 -10.39 22.21
C GLN A 30 22.31 -11.50 21.83
N GLY A 31 22.90 -12.60 21.39
CA GLY A 31 22.28 -13.77 20.85
C GLY A 31 21.27 -14.51 21.75
N MET A 32 20.36 -15.18 21.09
CA MET A 32 19.58 -16.29 21.67
C MET A 32 19.89 -17.57 20.91
N ALA A 33 20.28 -18.55 21.71
CA ALA A 33 20.71 -19.88 21.36
C ALA A 33 19.60 -20.73 20.73
N ALA A 34 20.00 -21.61 19.80
CA ALA A 34 19.20 -22.68 19.25
C ALA A 34 19.04 -23.83 20.28
N PRO A 35 17.92 -24.52 20.34
CA PRO A 35 17.85 -25.85 20.93
C PRO A 35 18.05 -26.95 19.89
N ARG A 36 18.89 -27.92 20.27
CA ARG A 36 19.18 -29.17 19.59
C ARG A 36 17.97 -30.10 19.52
N GLY A 37 17.98 -30.91 18.48
CA GLY A 37 16.97 -31.87 18.17
C GLY A 37 16.92 -33.11 19.08
N THR A 38 15.86 -33.86 18.92
CA THR A 38 15.79 -35.32 19.11
C THR A 38 14.79 -35.91 18.09
N ASP A 39 15.25 -36.82 17.46
CA ASP A 39 15.00 -38.04 16.72
C ASP A 39 13.61 -38.71 16.84
N ALA A 40 13.38 -39.53 15.80
CA ALA A 40 12.45 -40.65 15.62
C ALA A 40 11.07 -40.26 15.02
N GLY A 41 10.70 -40.67 13.84
CA GLY A 41 10.79 -41.98 13.23
C GLY A 41 9.45 -42.37 12.62
N GLN A 42 9.50 -42.81 11.37
CA GLN A 42 8.61 -43.76 10.68
C GLN A 42 7.35 -43.27 9.94
N LYS A 43 7.46 -43.38 8.59
CA LYS A 43 6.65 -44.26 7.65
C LYS A 43 5.15 -43.94 7.54
N THR A 44 4.53 -43.79 6.43
CA THR A 44 4.44 -44.44 5.13
C THR A 44 3.24 -43.88 4.36
N GLU A 45 3.37 -43.91 3.03
CA GLU A 45 2.39 -44.15 1.96
C GLU A 45 1.44 -43.03 1.52
N ALA A 46 1.72 -42.53 0.36
CA ALA A 46 1.09 -42.80 -0.95
C ALA A 46 -0.38 -42.37 -1.11
N GLY A 47 -0.63 -41.47 -2.01
CA GLY A 47 -1.95 -41.19 -2.54
C GLY A 47 -1.98 -39.97 -3.46
N GLN A 48 -1.56 -40.17 -4.72
CA GLN A 48 -1.89 -39.25 -5.81
C GLN A 48 -3.40 -39.14 -5.98
N LYS A 49 -3.91 -37.91 -6.07
CA LYS A 49 -5.00 -37.59 -7.03
C LYS A 49 -4.95 -36.12 -7.42
N THR A 50 -4.70 -35.91 -8.67
CA THR A 50 -4.99 -34.72 -9.47
C THR A 50 -6.46 -34.37 -9.35
N ASP A 51 -6.74 -33.06 -9.11
CA ASP A 51 -7.86 -32.43 -9.79
C ASP A 51 -7.64 -30.93 -9.94
N ALA A 52 -7.95 -30.47 -11.12
CA ALA A 52 -7.81 -29.12 -11.61
C ALA A 52 -9.03 -28.25 -11.22
N GLY A 53 -8.76 -26.96 -11.04
CA GLY A 53 -9.76 -25.93 -11.34
C GLY A 53 -10.58 -25.42 -10.17
N GLN A 54 -10.28 -24.20 -9.74
CA GLN A 54 -11.21 -23.06 -9.79
C GLN A 54 -10.64 -21.91 -8.95
N ALA A 55 -10.35 -20.83 -9.66
CA ALA A 55 -10.14 -19.53 -9.04
C ALA A 55 -11.45 -19.07 -8.37
N THR A 56 -11.43 -18.80 -7.08
CA THR A 56 -12.50 -18.07 -6.41
C THR A 56 -11.94 -16.92 -5.63
N ASP A 57 -12.57 -15.77 -5.91
CA ASP A 57 -12.51 -14.47 -5.28
C ASP A 57 -12.08 -14.47 -3.81
N GLY A 58 -11.07 -13.64 -3.53
CA GLY A 58 -10.68 -13.22 -2.19
C GLY A 58 -11.72 -12.26 -1.60
N ALA A 59 -12.81 -12.75 -1.07
CA ALA A 59 -13.68 -12.00 -0.17
C ALA A 59 -12.95 -11.82 1.16
N GLN A 60 -12.69 -10.58 1.53
CA GLN A 60 -12.23 -10.18 2.87
C GLN A 60 -13.16 -10.78 3.93
N GLN A 61 -12.69 -11.77 4.64
CA GLN A 61 -13.34 -12.26 5.85
C GLN A 61 -13.18 -11.19 6.94
N ASN A 62 -14.27 -10.50 7.24
CA ASN A 62 -14.40 -9.74 8.47
C ASN A 62 -14.15 -10.70 9.67
N PRO A 63 -13.45 -10.27 10.71
CA PRO A 63 -13.23 -11.08 11.88
C PRO A 63 -14.58 -11.44 12.52
N VAL A 64 -14.90 -12.72 12.52
CA VAL A 64 -16.05 -13.27 13.23
C VAL A 64 -15.87 -12.94 14.70
N PRO A 65 -16.83 -12.26 15.36
CA PRO A 65 -16.74 -12.00 16.78
C PRO A 65 -16.70 -13.33 17.57
N PRO A 66 -15.98 -13.38 18.69
CA PRO A 66 -15.80 -14.62 19.43
C PRO A 66 -17.13 -15.21 19.86
N LYS A 67 -17.34 -16.49 19.60
CA LYS A 67 -18.50 -17.26 20.06
C LYS A 67 -18.59 -17.15 21.57
N ARG A 68 -19.74 -16.67 22.05
CA ARG A 68 -20.08 -16.61 23.46
C ARG A 68 -20.22 -18.00 24.08
N ASP A 69 -19.74 -18.06 25.30
CA ASP A 69 -19.64 -19.21 26.18
C ASP A 69 -20.96 -19.94 26.50
N ALA A 70 -20.85 -21.10 27.07
CA ALA A 70 -21.84 -22.13 27.34
C ALA A 70 -23.18 -21.67 27.98
N PRO A 71 -24.29 -22.36 27.68
CA PRO A 71 -25.65 -21.89 28.04
C PRO A 71 -26.04 -21.84 29.51
N GLY A 72 -25.19 -22.27 30.43
CA GLY A 72 -25.48 -22.24 31.86
C GLY A 72 -25.09 -20.97 32.62
N SER A 73 -24.04 -20.26 32.16
CA SER A 73 -23.60 -18.98 32.78
C SER A 73 -24.44 -17.79 32.31
N SER A 74 -25.16 -17.92 31.20
CA SER A 74 -25.90 -16.83 30.57
C SER A 74 -27.21 -16.49 31.30
N VAL A 75 -27.90 -17.46 31.94
CA VAL A 75 -29.19 -17.21 32.56
C VAL A 75 -29.03 -16.47 33.91
N ILE A 76 -28.06 -16.82 34.72
CA ILE A 76 -27.80 -16.13 36.00
C ILE A 76 -27.29 -14.73 35.74
N ALA A 77 -26.34 -14.54 34.81
CA ALA A 77 -25.84 -13.22 34.41
C ALA A 77 -27.00 -12.35 33.87
N PHE A 78 -27.83 -12.92 33.01
CA PHE A 78 -29.00 -12.21 32.45
C PHE A 78 -30.01 -11.81 33.56
N LEU A 79 -30.33 -12.71 34.53
CA LEU A 79 -31.22 -12.38 35.62
C LEU A 79 -30.63 -11.29 36.52
N THR A 80 -29.33 -11.35 36.79
CA THR A 80 -28.62 -10.31 37.53
C THR A 80 -28.72 -8.96 36.84
N ASP A 81 -28.46 -8.91 35.52
CA ASP A 81 -28.57 -7.71 34.73
C ASP A 81 -30.00 -7.14 34.68
N LEU A 82 -30.98 -8.02 34.56
CA LEU A 82 -32.40 -7.64 34.59
C LEU A 82 -32.81 -7.04 35.95
N VAL A 83 -32.35 -7.62 37.04
CA VAL A 83 -32.58 -7.11 38.39
C VAL A 83 -31.90 -5.75 38.59
N LEU A 84 -30.64 -5.63 38.17
CA LEU A 84 -29.91 -4.36 38.23
C LEU A 84 -30.61 -3.27 37.40
N PHE A 85 -31.06 -3.61 36.18
CA PHE A 85 -31.85 -2.68 35.36
C PHE A 85 -33.17 -2.29 36.05
N ALA A 86 -33.91 -3.25 36.61
CA ALA A 86 -35.17 -2.97 37.28
C ALA A 86 -34.97 -2.08 38.51
N VAL A 87 -33.92 -2.32 39.31
CA VAL A 87 -33.55 -1.47 40.46
C VAL A 87 -33.15 -0.06 40.00
N PHE A 88 -32.30 0.02 38.95
CA PHE A 88 -31.94 1.32 38.37
C PHE A 88 -33.13 2.11 37.87
N TYR A 89 -33.96 1.48 37.04
CA TYR A 89 -35.18 2.12 36.51
C TYR A 89 -36.17 2.51 37.63
N GLY A 90 -36.44 1.61 38.56
CA GLY A 90 -37.30 1.88 39.70
C GLY A 90 -36.78 3.01 40.56
N GLY A 91 -35.47 3.06 40.83
CA GLY A 91 -34.82 4.18 41.50
C GLY A 91 -34.99 5.51 40.78
N LEU A 92 -34.84 5.51 39.47
CA LEU A 92 -35.11 6.71 38.65
C LEU A 92 -36.57 7.15 38.73
N VAL A 93 -37.54 6.23 38.57
CA VAL A 93 -38.98 6.53 38.67
C VAL A 93 -39.28 7.11 40.05
N ILE A 94 -38.86 6.51 41.14
CA ILE A 94 -39.04 7.00 42.50
C ILE A 94 -38.44 8.42 42.66
N ALA A 95 -37.19 8.59 42.27
CA ALA A 95 -36.48 9.86 42.43
C ALA A 95 -37.18 11.00 41.66
N PHE A 96 -37.51 10.82 40.40
CA PHE A 96 -38.14 11.85 39.59
C PHE A 96 -39.62 12.08 39.99
N THR A 97 -40.32 11.05 40.38
CA THR A 97 -41.68 11.20 40.85
C THR A 97 -41.73 11.91 42.21
N GLU A 98 -40.82 11.58 43.14
CA GLU A 98 -40.77 12.27 44.44
C GLU A 98 -40.38 13.73 44.29
N VAL A 99 -39.42 14.05 43.38
CA VAL A 99 -39.08 15.41 43.04
C VAL A 99 -40.28 16.14 42.42
N GLY A 100 -40.94 15.51 41.44
CA GLY A 100 -42.14 16.07 40.81
C GLY A 100 -43.28 16.32 41.78
N ARG A 101 -43.50 15.38 42.74
CA ARG A 101 -44.50 15.51 43.77
C ARG A 101 -44.19 16.65 44.75
N ARG A 102 -42.93 16.75 45.21
CA ARG A 102 -42.48 17.83 46.15
C ARG A 102 -42.58 19.21 45.51
N LEU A 103 -42.30 19.28 44.19
CA LEU A 103 -42.34 20.52 43.43
C LEU A 103 -43.73 20.84 42.86
N GLU A 104 -44.70 19.95 43.01
CA GLU A 104 -46.06 20.04 42.40
C GLU A 104 -46.03 20.23 40.85
N ILE A 105 -44.91 19.75 40.18
CA ILE A 105 -44.71 19.89 38.73
C ILE A 105 -44.87 18.57 37.97
N TYR A 106 -45.41 17.56 38.63
CA TYR A 106 -45.65 16.27 37.99
C TYR A 106 -46.74 16.40 36.89
N PRO A 107 -46.47 15.97 35.64
CA PRO A 107 -45.34 15.24 35.08
C PRO A 107 -44.36 16.08 34.24
N ALA A 108 -44.09 17.34 34.61
CA ALA A 108 -43.36 18.31 33.78
C ALA A 108 -41.91 17.93 33.40
N VAL A 109 -41.30 16.92 34.00
CA VAL A 109 -39.97 16.42 33.62
C VAL A 109 -39.95 14.90 33.79
N TRP A 110 -39.82 14.15 32.69
CA TRP A 110 -39.85 12.69 32.73
C TRP A 110 -38.69 12.05 31.95
N PRO A 111 -37.44 12.09 32.46
CA PRO A 111 -36.29 11.55 31.76
C PRO A 111 -36.12 10.03 31.87
N THR A 112 -36.96 9.34 32.65
CA THR A 112 -36.78 7.95 33.04
C THR A 112 -36.78 7.01 31.85
N ASP A 113 -37.69 7.16 30.92
CA ASP A 113 -37.80 6.25 29.77
C ASP A 113 -36.67 6.47 28.75
N ALA A 114 -36.25 7.72 28.53
CA ALA A 114 -35.07 8.00 27.68
C ALA A 114 -33.77 7.43 28.26
N LEU A 115 -33.61 7.53 29.60
CA LEU A 115 -32.43 6.95 30.27
C LEU A 115 -32.49 5.43 30.28
N ALA A 116 -33.66 4.82 30.44
CA ALA A 116 -33.84 3.38 30.34
C ALA A 116 -33.54 2.85 28.94
N VAL A 117 -34.00 3.52 27.89
CA VAL A 117 -33.65 3.21 26.49
C VAL A 117 -32.16 3.41 26.25
N GLY A 118 -31.53 4.43 26.82
CA GLY A 118 -30.09 4.63 26.80
C GLY A 118 -29.34 3.46 27.42
N ALA A 119 -29.75 2.99 28.61
CA ALA A 119 -29.17 1.82 29.26
C ALA A 119 -29.36 0.53 28.45
N TYR A 120 -30.50 0.36 27.78
CA TYR A 120 -30.71 -0.74 26.84
C TYR A 120 -29.60 -0.76 25.75
N PHE A 121 -29.32 0.37 25.10
CA PHE A 121 -28.30 0.44 24.07
C PHE A 121 -26.88 0.24 24.60
N LEU A 122 -26.61 0.57 25.83
CA LEU A 122 -25.29 0.36 26.45
C LEU A 122 -25.05 -1.08 26.89
N MET A 123 -26.07 -1.73 27.47
CA MET A 123 -25.86 -2.94 28.25
C MET A 123 -26.66 -4.18 27.79
N PHE A 124 -27.83 -4.01 27.11
CA PHE A 124 -28.85 -5.09 27.01
C PHE A 124 -29.40 -5.33 25.60
N ARG A 125 -28.62 -5.17 24.56
CA ARG A 125 -29.04 -5.06 23.16
C ARG A 125 -30.05 -6.10 22.62
N ASP A 126 -30.06 -7.32 23.19
CA ASP A 126 -30.91 -8.43 22.69
C ASP A 126 -32.16 -8.66 23.55
N ALA A 127 -32.50 -7.72 24.46
CA ALA A 127 -33.51 -7.95 25.49
C ALA A 127 -34.65 -6.95 25.46
N LEU A 128 -34.90 -6.21 24.36
CA LEU A 128 -35.87 -5.10 24.29
C LEU A 128 -37.24 -5.46 24.85
N GLY A 129 -37.84 -6.58 24.40
CA GLY A 129 -39.17 -6.99 24.86
C GLY A 129 -39.22 -7.35 26.35
N ARG A 130 -38.14 -7.99 26.86
CA ARG A 130 -38.04 -8.37 28.29
C ARG A 130 -37.85 -7.15 29.17
N LEU A 131 -37.08 -6.19 28.73
CA LEU A 131 -36.88 -4.92 29.43
C LEU A 131 -38.12 -4.05 29.38
N ALA A 132 -38.88 -4.03 28.29
CA ALA A 132 -40.17 -3.36 28.21
C ALA A 132 -41.14 -3.93 29.22
N ALA A 133 -41.23 -5.24 29.40
CA ALA A 133 -42.01 -5.87 30.44
C ALA A 133 -41.54 -5.49 31.85
N ALA A 134 -40.21 -5.44 32.09
CA ALA A 134 -39.64 -4.99 33.35
C ALA A 134 -40.02 -3.53 33.66
N VAL A 135 -39.86 -2.63 32.67
CA VAL A 135 -40.28 -1.21 32.77
C VAL A 135 -41.73 -1.12 33.15
N THR A 136 -42.61 -1.88 32.49
CA THR A 136 -44.07 -1.90 32.80
C THR A 136 -44.32 -2.33 34.23
N LEU A 137 -43.78 -3.49 34.66
CA LEU A 137 -44.03 -4.04 36.00
C LEU A 137 -43.46 -3.16 37.11
N VAL A 138 -42.25 -2.64 36.95
CA VAL A 138 -41.64 -1.75 37.93
C VAL A 138 -42.39 -0.45 38.03
N SER A 139 -42.84 0.13 36.90
CA SER A 139 -43.63 1.34 36.88
C SER A 139 -45.00 1.14 37.61
N ILE A 140 -45.70 0.05 37.32
CA ILE A 140 -46.93 -0.31 38.00
C ILE A 140 -46.67 -0.43 39.53
N GLY A 141 -45.65 -1.16 39.93
CA GLY A 141 -45.31 -1.36 41.34
C GLY A 141 -45.05 -0.04 42.06
N VAL A 142 -44.22 0.84 41.48
CA VAL A 142 -43.93 2.17 42.05
C VAL A 142 -45.20 3.04 42.17
N HIS A 143 -46.04 3.07 41.16
CA HIS A 143 -47.26 3.87 41.18
C HIS A 143 -48.28 3.37 42.25
N LEU A 144 -48.38 2.05 42.45
CA LEU A 144 -49.22 1.47 43.48
C LEU A 144 -48.67 1.68 44.91
N THR A 145 -47.35 1.38 45.12
CA THR A 145 -46.81 1.27 46.47
C THR A 145 -46.22 2.57 46.99
N VAL A 146 -45.60 3.38 46.12
CA VAL A 146 -44.92 4.63 46.51
C VAL A 146 -45.84 5.84 46.35
N LEU A 147 -46.60 5.84 45.27
CA LEU A 147 -47.45 7.00 44.93
C LEU A 147 -48.87 6.87 45.41
N GLY A 148 -49.31 5.67 45.76
CA GLY A 148 -50.67 5.43 46.26
C GLY A 148 -51.77 5.64 45.21
N HIS A 149 -51.43 5.48 43.93
CA HIS A 149 -52.41 5.56 42.85
C HIS A 149 -53.36 4.35 42.92
N ASP A 150 -54.58 4.51 42.44
CA ASP A 150 -55.51 3.42 42.23
C ASP A 150 -54.95 2.43 41.18
N LEU A 151 -55.41 1.18 41.20
CA LEU A 151 -54.92 0.11 40.32
C LEU A 151 -55.11 0.49 38.84
N GLY A 152 -56.18 1.16 38.44
CA GLY A 152 -56.47 1.55 37.08
C GLY A 152 -55.46 2.56 36.54
N SER A 153 -55.16 3.60 37.32
CA SER A 153 -54.17 4.63 36.99
C SER A 153 -52.76 4.06 36.98
N ALA A 154 -52.39 3.20 37.94
CA ALA A 154 -51.10 2.57 38.00
C ALA A 154 -50.84 1.64 36.80
N LEU A 155 -51.83 0.83 36.40
CA LEU A 155 -51.79 -0.02 35.22
C LEU A 155 -51.65 0.83 33.94
N ALA A 156 -52.38 1.90 33.79
CA ALA A 156 -52.34 2.75 32.62
C ALA A 156 -50.96 3.41 32.43
N VAL A 157 -50.40 4.02 33.48
CA VAL A 157 -49.09 4.67 33.44
C VAL A 157 -48.00 3.64 33.23
N GLY A 158 -48.05 2.49 33.89
CA GLY A 158 -47.06 1.45 33.73
C GLY A 158 -47.04 0.86 32.30
N CYS A 159 -48.22 0.60 31.72
CA CYS A 159 -48.36 0.16 30.34
C CYS A 159 -47.89 1.26 29.35
N ALA A 160 -48.18 2.53 29.63
CA ALA A 160 -47.73 3.65 28.82
C ALA A 160 -46.19 3.74 28.77
N ASN A 161 -45.54 3.68 29.94
CA ASN A 161 -44.07 3.72 30.04
C ASN A 161 -43.41 2.53 29.33
N GLY A 162 -43.93 1.29 29.55
CA GLY A 162 -43.42 0.10 28.84
C GLY A 162 -43.59 0.18 27.33
N LEU A 163 -44.73 0.73 26.87
CA LEU A 163 -45.00 0.95 25.44
C LEU A 163 -44.08 2.02 24.85
N THR A 164 -43.88 3.14 25.52
CA THR A 164 -42.91 4.20 25.11
C THR A 164 -41.52 3.63 25.00
N PHE A 165 -41.05 2.91 26.04
CA PHE A 165 -39.74 2.26 26.03
C PHE A 165 -39.58 1.31 24.81
N ALA A 166 -40.58 0.45 24.59
CA ALA A 166 -40.57 -0.51 23.50
C ALA A 166 -40.55 0.15 22.11
N LEU A 167 -41.43 1.15 21.90
CA LEU A 167 -41.56 1.83 20.62
C LEU A 167 -40.34 2.70 20.29
N VAL A 168 -39.79 3.44 21.26
CA VAL A 168 -38.59 4.25 21.07
C VAL A 168 -37.39 3.33 20.83
N GLY A 169 -37.19 2.28 21.65
CA GLY A 169 -36.12 1.31 21.46
C GLY A 169 -36.19 0.60 20.10
N TRP A 170 -37.39 0.08 19.75
CA TRP A 170 -37.63 -0.55 18.44
C TRP A 170 -37.42 0.42 17.27
N GLY A 171 -37.90 1.65 17.39
CA GLY A 171 -37.73 2.68 16.38
C GLY A 171 -36.25 3.00 16.11
N CYS A 172 -35.47 3.14 17.18
CA CYS A 172 -34.01 3.33 17.06
C CYS A 172 -33.32 2.14 16.39
N VAL A 173 -33.67 0.90 16.78
CA VAL A 173 -33.15 -0.33 16.16
C VAL A 173 -33.53 -0.36 14.68
N ARG A 174 -34.81 -0.12 14.35
CA ARG A 174 -35.33 -0.14 12.96
C ARG A 174 -34.70 0.94 12.08
N ALA A 175 -34.31 2.07 12.66
CA ALA A 175 -33.57 3.14 12.00
C ALA A 175 -32.08 2.89 11.89
N GLY A 176 -31.58 1.75 12.36
CA GLY A 176 -30.15 1.39 12.30
C GLY A 176 -29.26 2.16 13.28
N MET A 177 -29.85 2.68 14.38
CA MET A 177 -29.10 3.45 15.39
C MET A 177 -28.35 2.54 16.39
N GLU A 178 -28.26 1.24 16.12
CA GLU A 178 -27.43 0.32 16.87
C GLU A 178 -25.93 0.60 16.61
N HIS A 179 -25.09 0.27 17.56
CA HIS A 179 -23.62 0.30 17.37
C HIS A 179 -22.96 1.69 17.15
N GLY A 180 -23.52 2.72 17.76
CA GLY A 180 -22.93 4.06 17.63
C GLY A 180 -23.23 4.76 16.29
N ALA A 181 -24.32 4.40 15.66
CA ALA A 181 -24.66 4.76 14.28
C ALA A 181 -25.35 6.13 14.11
N LEU A 182 -25.58 6.91 15.17
CA LEU A 182 -26.13 8.28 15.01
C LEU A 182 -25.08 9.21 14.34
N ARG A 183 -24.63 8.83 13.11
CA ARG A 183 -23.46 9.44 12.45
C ARG A 183 -23.79 10.23 11.19
N SER A 184 -25.06 10.28 10.82
CA SER A 184 -25.51 10.94 9.59
C SER A 184 -26.77 11.78 9.83
N VAL A 185 -26.98 12.75 8.96
CA VAL A 185 -28.16 13.62 9.00
C VAL A 185 -29.50 12.83 8.99
N PRO A 186 -29.67 11.82 8.12
CA PRO A 186 -30.89 11.00 8.12
C PRO A 186 -31.16 10.32 9.47
N MET A 187 -30.11 9.91 10.19
CA MET A 187 -30.26 9.25 11.49
C MET A 187 -30.67 10.21 12.58
N VAL A 188 -30.14 11.45 12.59
CA VAL A 188 -30.60 12.50 13.51
C VAL A 188 -32.08 12.87 13.25
N VAL A 189 -32.46 12.98 11.97
CA VAL A 189 -33.86 13.19 11.59
C VAL A 189 -34.72 12.00 12.03
N SER A 190 -34.27 10.77 11.82
CA SER A 190 -34.97 9.56 12.26
C SER A 190 -35.16 9.53 13.78
N LEU A 191 -34.16 9.99 14.55
CA LEU A 191 -34.30 10.12 16.01
C LEU A 191 -35.45 11.08 16.37
N GLY A 192 -35.55 12.21 15.68
CA GLY A 192 -36.66 13.13 15.86
C GLY A 192 -38.03 12.48 15.56
N VAL A 193 -38.11 11.70 14.48
CA VAL A 193 -39.34 10.96 14.12
C VAL A 193 -39.65 9.90 15.18
N VAL A 194 -38.62 9.14 15.65
CA VAL A 194 -38.80 8.14 16.72
C VAL A 194 -39.23 8.80 18.02
N ALA A 195 -38.67 9.95 18.38
CA ALA A 195 -39.09 10.71 19.57
C ALA A 195 -40.56 11.10 19.50
N VAL A 196 -41.00 11.66 18.36
CA VAL A 196 -42.39 12.08 18.14
C VAL A 196 -43.36 10.87 18.14
N ALA A 197 -43.07 9.88 17.28
CA ALA A 197 -44.00 8.76 17.06
C ALA A 197 -43.95 7.71 18.17
N GLY A 198 -42.79 7.48 18.78
CA GLY A 198 -42.58 6.46 19.81
C GLY A 198 -43.15 6.83 21.17
N THR A 199 -43.18 8.12 21.50
CA THR A 199 -43.69 8.61 22.78
C THR A 199 -45.21 8.93 22.76
N LEU A 200 -45.77 9.24 21.58
CA LEU A 200 -47.17 9.65 21.44
C LEU A 200 -48.20 8.62 21.97
N PRO A 201 -48.06 7.29 21.67
CA PRO A 201 -49.04 6.31 22.17
C PRO A 201 -49.08 6.20 23.69
N GLY A 202 -47.93 6.25 24.37
CA GLY A 202 -47.87 6.27 25.83
C GLY A 202 -48.52 7.53 26.42
N ALA A 203 -48.20 8.69 25.87
CA ALA A 203 -48.81 9.97 26.26
C ALA A 203 -50.31 9.99 26.07
N VAL A 204 -50.86 9.41 24.99
CA VAL A 204 -52.30 9.29 24.74
C VAL A 204 -52.96 8.45 25.83
N ILE A 205 -52.38 7.30 26.19
CA ILE A 205 -52.96 6.43 27.26
C ILE A 205 -53.00 7.18 28.58
N THR A 206 -51.93 7.82 28.99
CA THR A 206 -51.83 8.51 30.28
C THR A 206 -52.73 9.74 30.32
N ALA A 207 -52.77 10.55 29.23
CA ALA A 207 -53.67 11.70 29.13
C ALA A 207 -55.13 11.29 29.12
N PHE A 208 -55.50 10.17 28.51
CA PHE A 208 -56.87 9.67 28.47
C PHE A 208 -57.37 9.24 29.86
N VAL A 209 -56.55 8.51 30.62
CA VAL A 209 -56.91 8.10 31.99
C VAL A 209 -57.06 9.34 32.88
N GLN A 210 -56.19 10.32 32.76
CA GLN A 210 -56.29 11.57 33.52
C GLN A 210 -57.49 12.38 33.09
N TYR A 211 -57.88 12.39 31.82
CA TYR A 211 -59.09 13.04 31.31
C TYR A 211 -60.35 12.48 31.94
N LEU A 212 -60.43 11.15 32.17
CA LEU A 212 -61.58 10.51 32.80
C LEU A 212 -61.70 10.83 34.30
N SER A 213 -60.63 11.28 34.95
CA SER A 213 -60.57 11.57 36.39
C SER A 213 -60.52 13.06 36.73
N THR A 214 -60.43 13.94 35.73
CA THR A 214 -60.30 15.40 35.92
C THR A 214 -61.21 16.17 34.97
N ASP A 215 -61.60 17.43 35.34
CA ASP A 215 -62.37 18.33 34.49
C ASP A 215 -61.53 19.07 33.44
N VAL A 216 -60.26 18.62 33.18
CA VAL A 216 -59.37 19.27 32.24
C VAL A 216 -59.54 18.67 30.83
N ALA A 217 -59.61 19.54 29.82
CA ALA A 217 -59.73 19.10 28.42
C ALA A 217 -58.55 18.16 28.00
N PHE A 218 -58.83 17.20 27.10
CA PHE A 218 -57.89 16.18 26.68
C PHE A 218 -56.59 16.75 26.03
N ALA A 219 -56.75 17.77 25.16
CA ALA A 219 -55.60 18.29 24.41
C ALA A 219 -54.48 18.91 25.30
N PRO A 220 -54.79 19.75 26.31
CA PRO A 220 -53.78 20.19 27.27
C PRO A 220 -53.13 19.04 28.04
N LEU A 221 -53.90 18.01 28.43
CA LEU A 221 -53.34 16.84 29.11
C LEU A 221 -52.40 16.04 28.23
N LEU A 222 -52.77 15.85 26.96
CA LEU A 222 -51.89 15.19 25.99
C LEU A 222 -50.56 15.92 25.84
N LEU A 223 -50.58 17.25 25.68
CA LEU A 223 -49.36 18.04 25.55
C LEU A 223 -48.49 17.97 26.81
N ARG A 224 -49.09 17.93 28.00
CA ARG A 224 -48.40 17.80 29.30
C ARG A 224 -47.63 16.48 29.44
N TRP A 225 -48.11 15.39 28.85
CA TRP A 225 -47.42 14.09 28.89
C TRP A 225 -46.48 13.91 27.71
N TRP A 226 -46.88 14.35 26.52
CA TRP A 226 -46.11 14.07 25.31
C TRP A 226 -44.84 14.92 25.15
N ILE A 227 -44.91 16.24 25.43
CA ILE A 227 -43.74 17.13 25.22
C ILE A 227 -42.56 16.73 26.11
N PRO A 228 -42.70 16.45 27.44
CA PRO A 228 -41.60 16.04 28.29
C PRO A 228 -40.95 14.73 27.86
N GLU A 229 -41.74 13.72 27.48
CA GLU A 229 -41.21 12.44 27.02
C GLU A 229 -40.46 12.58 25.68
N MET A 230 -41.03 13.27 24.72
CA MET A 230 -40.39 13.57 23.44
C MET A 230 -39.07 14.36 23.65
N ALA A 231 -39.13 15.40 24.49
CA ALA A 231 -37.94 16.20 24.81
C ALA A 231 -36.84 15.35 25.46
N ALA A 232 -37.20 14.49 26.43
CA ALA A 232 -36.25 13.60 27.07
C ALA A 232 -35.51 12.68 26.06
N VAL A 233 -36.25 12.12 25.08
CA VAL A 233 -35.63 11.27 24.03
C VAL A 233 -34.66 12.09 23.18
N VAL A 234 -35.04 13.27 22.72
CA VAL A 234 -34.15 14.11 21.85
C VAL A 234 -32.94 14.62 22.62
N LEU A 235 -33.15 15.01 23.91
CA LEU A 235 -32.10 15.68 24.70
C LEU A 235 -31.15 14.72 25.39
N LEU A 236 -31.60 13.53 25.82
CA LEU A 236 -30.82 12.65 26.69
C LEU A 236 -30.35 11.36 26.00
N LEU A 237 -31.05 10.88 24.97
CA LEU A 237 -30.69 9.62 24.31
C LEU A 237 -29.45 9.69 23.41
N PRO A 238 -29.12 10.79 22.69
CA PRO A 238 -28.02 10.85 21.74
C PRO A 238 -26.64 10.42 22.30
N PRO A 239 -26.20 10.84 23.51
CA PRO A 239 -24.92 10.40 24.07
C PRO A 239 -24.80 8.88 24.19
N PHE A 240 -25.88 8.20 24.55
CA PHE A 240 -25.91 6.74 24.69
C PHE A 240 -25.80 6.03 23.34
N LEU A 241 -26.51 6.53 22.32
CA LEU A 241 -26.44 6.02 20.95
C LEU A 241 -25.06 6.20 20.33
N LEU A 242 -24.33 7.26 20.71
CA LEU A 242 -23.02 7.60 20.20
C LEU A 242 -21.86 6.98 20.99
N TRP A 243 -22.12 6.39 22.15
CA TRP A 243 -21.07 5.95 23.10
C TRP A 243 -20.03 5.01 22.47
N HIS A 244 -20.46 4.01 21.71
CA HIS A 244 -19.60 3.02 21.09
C HIS A 244 -18.82 3.53 19.87
N GLY A 245 -19.23 4.66 19.31
CA GLY A 245 -18.60 5.28 18.15
C GLY A 245 -17.82 6.56 18.46
N ARG A 246 -17.60 6.87 19.74
CA ARG A 246 -17.00 8.13 20.18
C ARG A 246 -15.55 8.32 19.73
N GLU A 247 -14.82 7.23 19.51
CA GLU A 247 -13.41 7.29 19.09
C GLU A 247 -13.25 7.75 17.64
N ASP A 248 -14.22 7.43 16.78
CA ASP A 248 -14.23 7.81 15.37
C ASP A 248 -14.76 9.22 15.13
N ASP A 249 -15.36 9.86 16.16
CA ASP A 249 -16.00 11.15 16.04
C ASP A 249 -15.01 12.28 16.31
N VAL A 250 -14.39 12.75 15.25
CA VAL A 250 -13.47 13.89 15.31
C VAL A 250 -14.04 14.98 14.41
N GLY A 251 -14.42 16.11 15.00
CA GLY A 251 -14.87 17.29 14.28
C GLY A 251 -13.86 17.79 13.25
N LEU A 252 -14.14 18.92 12.57
CA LEU A 252 -13.30 19.53 11.53
C LEU A 252 -11.90 19.98 12.04
N ARG A 253 -11.23 19.13 12.78
CA ARG A 253 -9.93 19.42 13.36
C ARG A 253 -8.83 19.21 12.35
N GLY A 254 -8.21 20.28 11.89
CA GLY A 254 -6.88 20.18 11.30
C GLY A 254 -6.74 20.44 9.82
N GLN A 255 -7.52 21.32 9.24
CA GLN A 255 -7.19 21.85 7.91
C GLN A 255 -6.78 23.34 8.01
N GLY A 256 -5.49 23.57 7.75
CA GLY A 256 -4.94 24.86 7.34
C GLY A 256 -4.65 25.85 8.45
N GLY A 257 -3.36 26.07 8.71
CA GLY A 257 -2.90 27.28 9.34
C GLY A 257 -1.95 27.09 10.51
N THR A 258 -0.90 27.82 10.48
CA THR A 258 0.21 27.98 11.44
C THR A 258 -0.17 28.61 12.78
N ARG A 259 -1.38 28.38 13.31
CA ARG A 259 -1.78 28.88 14.63
C ARG A 259 -1.51 27.84 15.71
N PRO A 260 -1.12 28.26 16.94
CA PRO A 260 -0.95 27.35 18.07
C PRO A 260 -2.28 26.58 18.26
N LYS A 261 -2.23 25.28 18.07
CA LYS A 261 -3.39 24.41 18.17
C LYS A 261 -3.56 24.06 19.65
N LEU A 262 -4.62 24.58 20.29
CA LEU A 262 -5.07 24.06 21.56
C LEU A 262 -5.23 22.54 21.47
N SER A 263 -4.85 21.82 22.49
CA SER A 263 -5.14 20.38 22.57
C SER A 263 -6.65 20.13 22.60
N ARG A 264 -7.09 18.91 22.29
CA ARG A 264 -8.53 18.57 22.36
C ARG A 264 -9.09 18.82 23.78
N GLU A 265 -8.27 18.55 24.78
CA GLU A 265 -8.61 18.73 26.19
C GLU A 265 -8.77 20.21 26.56
N GLU A 266 -7.87 21.06 26.06
CA GLU A 266 -7.95 22.51 26.26
C GLU A 266 -9.19 23.13 25.56
N GLU A 267 -9.48 22.70 24.35
CA GLU A 267 -10.70 23.11 23.63
C GLU A 267 -11.96 22.69 24.38
N LEU A 268 -12.01 21.45 24.88
CA LEU A 268 -13.12 20.92 25.65
C LEU A 268 -13.28 21.68 26.98
N ALA A 269 -12.17 21.90 27.69
CA ALA A 269 -12.17 22.64 28.93
C ALA A 269 -12.65 24.08 28.76
N PHE A 270 -12.16 24.78 27.74
CA PHE A 270 -12.57 26.15 27.42
C PHE A 270 -14.08 26.22 27.11
N ALA A 271 -14.57 25.33 26.24
CA ALA A 271 -15.98 25.32 25.88
C ALA A 271 -16.90 24.96 27.06
N SER A 272 -16.50 23.97 27.88
CA SER A 272 -17.24 23.58 29.07
C SER A 272 -17.28 24.70 30.10
N LEU A 273 -16.15 25.39 30.32
CA LEU A 273 -16.08 26.55 31.20
C LEU A 273 -16.97 27.70 30.73
N THR A 274 -16.94 27.99 29.41
CA THR A 274 -17.79 29.02 28.81
C THR A 274 -19.28 28.72 28.99
N LEU A 275 -19.66 27.44 28.76
CA LEU A 275 -21.04 26.97 28.94
C LEU A 275 -21.45 27.08 30.40
N ALA A 276 -20.62 26.64 31.33
CA ALA A 276 -20.86 26.75 32.78
C ALA A 276 -21.01 28.22 33.22
N THR A 277 -20.15 29.10 32.73
CA THR A 277 -20.17 30.53 33.05
C THR A 277 -21.48 31.17 32.54
N ALA A 278 -21.93 30.84 31.32
CA ALA A 278 -23.18 31.33 30.78
C ALA A 278 -24.39 30.86 31.61
N LEU A 279 -24.39 29.62 32.07
CA LEU A 279 -25.42 29.05 32.93
C LEU A 279 -25.46 29.75 34.31
N VAL A 280 -24.30 29.92 34.95
CA VAL A 280 -24.18 30.59 36.25
C VAL A 280 -24.60 32.07 36.14
N ALA A 281 -24.16 32.77 35.11
CA ALA A 281 -24.55 34.15 34.86
C ALA A 281 -26.09 34.28 34.61
N SER A 282 -26.68 33.36 33.84
CA SER A 282 -28.12 33.29 33.62
C SER A 282 -28.88 33.10 34.93
N ALA A 283 -28.38 32.22 35.81
CA ALA A 283 -29.00 31.98 37.10
C ALA A 283 -28.90 33.21 38.03
N TYR A 284 -27.75 33.88 38.04
CA TYR A 284 -27.49 35.03 38.90
C TYR A 284 -28.28 36.28 38.48
N TYR A 285 -28.26 36.62 37.20
CA TYR A 285 -28.93 37.80 36.65
C TYR A 285 -30.39 37.59 36.31
N GLY A 286 -30.89 36.35 36.28
CA GLY A 286 -32.25 36.03 35.90
C GLY A 286 -32.58 36.30 34.42
N GLU A 287 -31.57 36.57 33.59
CA GLU A 287 -31.73 36.97 32.20
C GLU A 287 -31.92 35.79 31.25
N PRO A 288 -33.06 35.66 30.57
CA PRO A 288 -33.32 34.56 29.63
C PRO A 288 -32.32 34.55 28.45
N LEU A 289 -31.84 35.74 28.04
CA LEU A 289 -30.88 35.87 26.91
C LEU A 289 -29.57 35.15 27.17
N LEU A 290 -29.01 35.24 28.41
CA LEU A 290 -27.78 34.55 28.78
C LEU A 290 -27.92 33.01 28.70
N ARG A 291 -29.12 32.51 29.00
CA ARG A 291 -29.45 31.09 28.85
C ARG A 291 -29.47 30.68 27.37
N ASP A 292 -30.02 31.54 26.49
CA ASP A 292 -30.06 31.24 25.05
C ASP A 292 -28.68 31.24 24.37
N LEU A 293 -27.70 31.97 24.93
CA LEU A 293 -26.31 31.91 24.50
C LEU A 293 -25.69 30.49 24.57
N GLY A 294 -26.21 29.62 25.43
CA GLY A 294 -25.83 28.22 25.46
C GLY A 294 -26.01 27.51 24.12
N GLY A 295 -27.06 27.86 23.36
CA GLY A 295 -27.29 27.36 22.01
C GLY A 295 -26.13 27.73 21.03
N VAL A 296 -25.63 28.95 21.13
CA VAL A 296 -24.48 29.41 20.31
C VAL A 296 -23.22 28.64 20.67
N ILE A 297 -22.98 28.37 21.96
CA ILE A 297 -21.87 27.60 22.44
C ILE A 297 -21.97 26.14 21.94
N LEU A 298 -23.16 25.53 21.95
CA LEU A 298 -23.39 24.21 21.41
C LEU A 298 -23.11 24.12 19.89
N LEU A 299 -23.39 25.18 19.12
CA LEU A 299 -22.97 25.25 17.72
C LEU A 299 -21.44 25.20 17.58
N TRP A 300 -20.74 25.90 18.48
CA TRP A 300 -19.28 25.83 18.50
C TRP A 300 -18.76 24.40 18.79
N PHE A 301 -19.39 23.67 19.75
CA PHE A 301 -19.11 22.23 19.94
C PHE A 301 -19.35 21.42 18.66
N ALA A 302 -20.45 21.69 17.97
CA ALA A 302 -20.80 21.01 16.72
C ALA A 302 -19.75 21.18 15.63
N PHE A 303 -19.15 22.38 15.50
CA PHE A 303 -18.11 22.66 14.50
C PHE A 303 -16.75 22.09 14.86
N ARG A 304 -16.40 22.06 16.17
CA ARG A 304 -15.01 21.81 16.61
C ARG A 304 -14.80 20.44 17.22
N LEU A 305 -15.73 19.94 18.01
CA LEU A 305 -15.54 18.78 18.88
C LEU A 305 -16.26 17.53 18.39
N GLY A 306 -17.14 17.65 17.40
CA GLY A 306 -17.86 16.53 16.80
C GLY A 306 -19.19 16.23 17.47
N LEU A 307 -19.87 15.19 16.95
CA LEU A 307 -21.25 14.89 17.29
C LEU A 307 -21.41 14.37 18.73
N PHE A 308 -20.50 13.50 19.19
CA PHE A 308 -20.57 12.93 20.55
C PHE A 308 -20.40 14.02 21.62
N ALA A 309 -19.37 14.87 21.49
CA ALA A 309 -19.12 15.95 22.43
C ALA A 309 -20.30 16.95 22.44
N THR A 310 -20.87 17.26 21.27
CA THR A 310 -22.06 18.10 21.14
C THR A 310 -23.25 17.47 21.83
N ALA A 311 -23.49 16.17 21.65
CA ALA A 311 -24.60 15.48 22.28
C ALA A 311 -24.50 15.47 23.81
N VAL A 312 -23.30 15.19 24.35
CA VAL A 312 -23.03 15.22 25.80
C VAL A 312 -23.22 16.63 26.36
N ALA A 313 -22.63 17.65 25.71
CA ALA A 313 -22.75 19.03 26.12
C ALA A 313 -24.21 19.50 26.08
N ALA A 314 -24.95 19.11 25.05
CA ALA A 314 -26.35 19.38 24.88
C ALA A 314 -27.22 18.77 26.01
N SER A 315 -26.97 17.50 26.33
CA SER A 315 -27.71 16.83 27.42
C SER A 315 -27.42 17.46 28.79
N LEU A 316 -26.15 17.76 29.08
CA LEU A 316 -25.77 18.42 30.33
C LEU A 316 -26.35 19.85 30.42
N TYR A 317 -26.32 20.57 29.33
CA TYR A 317 -26.93 21.90 29.25
C TYR A 317 -28.44 21.83 29.49
N ALA A 318 -29.15 20.89 28.87
CA ALA A 318 -30.58 20.70 29.08
C ALA A 318 -30.92 20.42 30.54
N LEU A 319 -30.22 19.47 31.16
CA LEU A 319 -30.40 19.15 32.58
C LEU A 319 -30.11 20.35 33.47
N ALA A 320 -29.10 21.14 33.21
CA ALA A 320 -28.78 22.34 33.98
C ALA A 320 -29.81 23.42 33.83
N VAL A 321 -30.29 23.69 32.60
CA VAL A 321 -31.36 24.68 32.34
C VAL A 321 -32.68 24.29 32.99
N LEU A 322 -33.07 23.01 32.91
CA LEU A 322 -34.27 22.50 33.57
C LEU A 322 -34.13 22.58 35.10
N GLY A 323 -32.98 22.20 35.65
CA GLY A 323 -32.68 22.30 37.08
C GLY A 323 -32.72 23.74 37.59
N LEU A 324 -32.13 24.68 36.86
CA LEU A 324 -32.17 26.11 37.20
C LEU A 324 -33.61 26.67 37.09
N GLY A 325 -34.36 26.24 36.05
CA GLY A 325 -35.78 26.56 35.92
C GLY A 325 -36.58 26.15 37.14
N MET A 326 -36.39 24.92 37.62
CA MET A 326 -37.01 24.43 38.85
C MET A 326 -36.56 25.22 40.09
N ALA A 327 -35.24 25.44 40.25
CA ALA A 327 -34.68 26.19 41.38
C ALA A 327 -35.17 27.65 41.46
N SER A 328 -35.38 28.31 40.32
CA SER A 328 -35.90 29.70 40.27
C SER A 328 -37.33 29.83 40.78
N VAL A 329 -38.07 28.74 40.73
CA VAL A 329 -39.46 28.71 41.18
C VAL A 329 -39.58 28.21 42.63
N TRP A 330 -38.61 27.46 43.14
CA TRP A 330 -38.56 26.90 44.49
C TRP A 330 -38.85 27.91 45.62
N PRO A 331 -38.27 29.11 45.64
CA PRO A 331 -38.55 30.11 46.69
C PRO A 331 -39.99 30.64 46.66
N ARG A 332 -40.68 30.59 45.51
CA ARG A 332 -42.06 31.08 45.34
C ARG A 332 -43.08 30.04 45.77
N LEU A 333 -42.70 28.77 45.88
CA LEU A 333 -43.58 27.66 46.27
C LEU A 333 -43.76 27.53 47.80
N THR A 334 -42.95 28.23 48.61
CA THR A 334 -42.91 28.03 50.07
C THR A 334 -43.97 28.81 50.86
N TRP A 335 -44.59 29.83 50.31
CA TRP A 335 -45.57 30.64 51.05
C TRP A 335 -46.70 31.18 50.15
N SER A 336 -47.85 30.51 50.14
CA SER A 336 -49.23 31.08 50.00
C SER A 336 -49.77 31.62 48.67
N THR A 337 -49.43 31.02 47.47
CA THR A 337 -50.22 31.33 46.28
C THR A 337 -50.49 30.08 45.43
N PRO A 338 -51.70 29.90 44.80
CA PRO A 338 -51.99 28.78 43.91
C PRO A 338 -51.36 29.02 42.52
N VAL A 339 -50.01 28.69 42.40
CA VAL A 339 -49.21 28.91 41.18
C VAL A 339 -49.21 27.64 40.30
N LYS A 340 -50.15 26.72 40.49
CA LYS A 340 -50.09 25.34 39.94
C LYS A 340 -50.13 25.24 38.40
N THR A 341 -50.82 26.10 37.71
CA THR A 341 -50.96 26.07 36.24
C THR A 341 -49.78 26.74 35.50
N ASP A 342 -49.22 27.79 36.07
CA ASP A 342 -48.17 28.60 35.41
C ASP A 342 -46.84 27.86 35.34
N LEU A 343 -46.50 27.01 36.33
CA LEU A 343 -45.22 26.31 36.40
C LEU A 343 -45.12 25.21 35.35
N VAL A 344 -46.16 24.39 35.20
CA VAL A 344 -46.18 23.32 34.19
C VAL A 344 -46.04 23.93 32.78
N ASP A 345 -46.76 25.01 32.50
CA ASP A 345 -46.69 25.69 31.22
C ASP A 345 -45.31 26.34 30.98
N VAL A 346 -44.66 26.86 32.03
CA VAL A 346 -43.27 27.37 31.94
C VAL A 346 -42.29 26.23 31.58
N MET A 347 -42.41 25.07 32.24
CA MET A 347 -41.56 23.91 31.97
C MET A 347 -41.76 23.35 30.56
N LEU A 348 -43.01 23.20 30.10
CA LEU A 348 -43.33 22.76 28.73
C LEU A 348 -42.75 23.70 27.67
N ARG A 349 -42.87 25.02 27.88
CA ARG A 349 -42.25 26.00 26.97
C ARG A 349 -40.74 25.93 26.99
N LEU A 350 -40.14 25.65 28.15
CA LEU A 350 -38.69 25.51 28.29
C LEU A 350 -38.17 24.26 27.58
N GLU A 351 -38.83 23.12 27.75
CA GLU A 351 -38.47 21.86 27.06
C GLU A 351 -38.60 21.97 25.54
N ALA A 352 -39.75 22.53 25.05
CA ALA A 352 -39.94 22.77 23.62
C ALA A 352 -38.83 23.69 23.05
N ARG A 353 -38.44 24.73 23.79
CA ARG A 353 -37.34 25.64 23.40
C ARG A 353 -35.98 24.94 23.38
N LEU A 354 -35.70 24.09 24.37
CA LEU A 354 -34.48 23.30 24.38
C LEU A 354 -34.37 22.36 23.18
N VAL A 355 -35.45 21.66 22.82
CA VAL A 355 -35.48 20.82 21.60
C VAL A 355 -35.22 21.66 20.37
N LEU A 356 -35.86 22.85 20.27
CA LEU A 356 -35.66 23.76 19.13
C LEU A 356 -34.22 24.26 18.99
N ILE A 357 -33.51 24.46 20.11
CA ILE A 357 -32.10 24.89 20.11
C ILE A 357 -31.15 23.73 19.83
N MET A 358 -31.41 22.56 20.38
CA MET A 358 -30.49 21.44 20.35
C MET A 358 -30.56 20.62 19.07
N LEU A 359 -31.73 20.44 18.51
CA LEU A 359 -31.88 19.67 17.28
C LEU A 359 -31.04 20.23 16.11
N PRO A 360 -31.05 21.55 15.85
CA PRO A 360 -30.12 22.14 14.86
C PRO A 360 -28.66 21.94 15.20
N ALA A 361 -28.25 22.04 16.47
CA ALA A 361 -26.86 21.82 16.87
C ALA A 361 -26.44 20.36 16.60
N LEU A 362 -27.28 19.39 16.90
CA LEU A 362 -27.01 17.97 16.58
C LEU A 362 -26.98 17.71 15.08
N LEU A 363 -27.88 18.33 14.30
CA LEU A 363 -27.88 18.23 12.83
C LEU A 363 -26.57 18.79 12.23
N ILE A 364 -26.15 19.98 12.67
CA ILE A 364 -24.90 20.60 12.22
C ILE A 364 -23.71 19.72 12.61
N ALA A 365 -23.69 19.22 13.85
CA ALA A 365 -22.64 18.31 14.29
C ALA A 365 -22.57 17.03 13.43
N ALA A 366 -23.73 16.46 13.06
CA ALA A 366 -23.80 15.29 12.17
C ALA A 366 -23.26 15.61 10.77
N ILE A 367 -23.63 16.78 10.20
CA ILE A 367 -23.11 17.24 8.90
C ILE A 367 -21.59 17.37 8.95
N MET A 368 -21.06 18.02 9.99
CA MET A 368 -19.62 18.25 10.13
C MET A 368 -18.85 16.95 10.34
N SER A 369 -19.36 16.05 11.17
CA SER A 369 -18.77 14.72 11.39
C SER A 369 -18.80 13.86 10.11
N GLN A 370 -19.87 13.92 9.32
CA GLN A 370 -19.95 13.24 8.04
C GLN A 370 -18.93 13.77 7.02
N ARG A 371 -18.84 15.11 6.87
CA ARG A 371 -17.84 15.74 6.00
C ARG A 371 -16.42 15.41 6.43
N GLY A 372 -16.14 15.46 7.72
CA GLY A 372 -14.81 15.11 8.25
C GLY A 372 -14.39 13.68 7.93
N ARG A 373 -15.31 12.70 7.98
CA ARG A 373 -15.05 11.30 7.59
C ARG A 373 -14.77 11.17 6.10
N GLN A 374 -15.63 11.73 5.25
CA GLN A 374 -15.43 11.68 3.80
C GLN A 374 -14.09 12.28 3.36
N GLN A 375 -13.70 13.40 3.97
CA GLN A 375 -12.40 14.01 3.66
C GLN A 375 -11.21 13.14 4.07
N ARG A 376 -11.30 12.45 5.22
CA ARG A 376 -10.24 11.52 5.66
C ARG A 376 -10.14 10.32 4.74
N GLU A 377 -11.25 9.70 4.39
CA GLU A 377 -11.30 8.57 3.47
C GLU A 377 -10.61 8.91 2.14
N VAL A 378 -10.97 10.06 1.56
CA VAL A 378 -10.31 10.56 0.33
C VAL A 378 -8.81 10.82 0.56
N GLN A 379 -8.42 11.36 1.72
CA GLN A 379 -6.99 11.60 2.02
C GLN A 379 -6.23 10.29 2.25
N GLU A 380 -6.83 9.32 2.92
CA GLU A 380 -6.24 8.00 3.13
C GLU A 380 -6.06 7.26 1.80
N ASP A 381 -7.05 7.29 0.94
CA ASP A 381 -6.97 6.68 -0.39
C ASP A 381 -5.89 7.35 -1.24
N ARG A 382 -5.82 8.68 -1.22
CA ARG A 382 -4.72 9.40 -1.87
C ARG A 382 -3.35 9.02 -1.32
N ARG A 383 -3.22 8.87 0.01
CA ARG A 383 -1.96 8.41 0.64
C ARG A 383 -1.63 6.98 0.27
N ARG A 384 -2.61 6.07 0.29
CA ARG A 384 -2.41 4.66 -0.14
C ARG A 384 -1.94 4.58 -1.58
N LEU A 385 -2.56 5.35 -2.49
CA LEU A 385 -2.12 5.43 -3.88
C LEU A 385 -0.70 5.99 -4.00
N ALA A 386 -0.37 7.05 -3.26
CA ALA A 386 0.98 7.63 -3.25
C ALA A 386 2.02 6.61 -2.76
N TYR A 387 1.75 5.91 -1.64
CA TYR A 387 2.64 4.88 -1.11
C TYR A 387 2.77 3.67 -2.06
N ALA A 388 1.69 3.26 -2.72
CA ALA A 388 1.74 2.18 -3.71
C ALA A 388 2.64 2.54 -4.90
N LEU A 389 2.55 3.78 -5.39
CA LEU A 389 3.39 4.29 -6.47
C LEU A 389 4.85 4.47 -6.04
N GLU A 390 5.09 4.96 -4.80
CA GLU A 390 6.43 5.03 -4.23
C GLU A 390 7.05 3.64 -4.03
N GLY A 391 6.28 2.68 -3.53
CA GLY A 391 6.72 1.30 -3.32
C GLY A 391 7.05 0.56 -4.61
N ALA A 392 6.32 0.84 -5.69
CA ALA A 392 6.62 0.34 -7.03
C ALA A 392 7.87 0.99 -7.66
N ASN A 393 8.37 2.09 -7.06
CA ASN A 393 9.48 2.87 -7.58
C ASN A 393 9.25 3.44 -9.00
N ASP A 394 7.97 3.61 -9.37
CA ASP A 394 7.53 4.08 -10.68
C ASP A 394 7.40 5.61 -10.72
N GLY A 395 7.79 6.20 -11.82
CA GLY A 395 7.42 7.57 -12.19
C GLY A 395 6.03 7.60 -12.84
N ILE A 396 5.35 8.73 -12.74
CA ILE A 396 4.05 8.96 -13.40
C ILE A 396 4.27 9.96 -14.51
N TRP A 397 3.58 9.74 -15.63
CA TRP A 397 3.45 10.71 -16.70
C TRP A 397 1.96 10.88 -17.08
N ASP A 398 1.59 12.10 -17.46
CA ASP A 398 0.24 12.47 -17.89
C ASP A 398 0.36 13.40 -19.11
N TRP A 399 -0.07 12.92 -20.26
CA TRP A 399 0.09 13.60 -21.55
C TRP A 399 -1.26 14.04 -22.09
N HIS A 400 -1.39 15.34 -22.28
CA HIS A 400 -2.51 15.96 -22.98
C HIS A 400 -2.18 16.09 -24.46
N LEU A 401 -2.66 15.16 -25.27
CA LEU A 401 -2.29 15.02 -26.68
C LEU A 401 -2.58 16.26 -27.53
N PRO A 402 -3.75 16.96 -27.39
CA PRO A 402 -4.05 18.12 -28.23
C PRO A 402 -3.10 19.31 -28.04
N SER A 403 -2.59 19.54 -26.84
CA SER A 403 -1.64 20.64 -26.56
C SER A 403 -0.20 20.16 -26.50
N ASP A 404 0.04 18.85 -26.66
CA ASP A 404 1.33 18.19 -26.46
C ASP A 404 1.93 18.40 -25.05
N ALA A 405 1.15 18.87 -24.07
CA ALA A 405 1.60 19.10 -22.72
C ALA A 405 1.73 17.78 -21.97
N VAL A 406 2.89 17.51 -21.39
CA VAL A 406 3.15 16.34 -20.58
C VAL A 406 3.58 16.77 -19.18
N PHE A 407 2.98 16.12 -18.18
CA PHE A 407 3.39 16.21 -16.79
C PHE A 407 4.20 14.97 -16.43
N PHE A 408 5.35 15.18 -15.81
CA PHE A 408 6.13 14.13 -15.18
C PHE A 408 6.16 14.31 -13.65
N SER A 409 5.94 13.23 -12.90
CA SER A 409 6.13 13.26 -11.45
C SER A 409 7.61 13.49 -11.11
N VAL A 410 7.89 13.97 -9.90
CA VAL A 410 9.27 14.17 -9.39
C VAL A 410 10.11 12.90 -9.54
N ARG A 411 9.50 11.72 -9.38
CA ARG A 411 10.18 10.45 -9.56
C ARG A 411 10.57 10.19 -11.01
N ALA A 412 9.65 10.44 -11.96
CA ALA A 412 9.94 10.32 -13.38
C ALA A 412 11.07 11.26 -13.81
N LEU A 413 11.04 12.52 -13.35
CA LEU A 413 12.10 13.50 -13.62
C LEU A 413 13.46 13.03 -13.12
N ARG A 414 13.53 12.50 -11.90
CA ARG A 414 14.77 11.94 -11.35
C ARG A 414 15.32 10.77 -12.17
N MET A 415 14.45 9.87 -12.66
CA MET A 415 14.87 8.78 -13.55
C MET A 415 15.45 9.30 -14.85
N LEU A 416 14.87 10.38 -15.38
CA LEU A 416 15.29 11.02 -16.62
C LEU A 416 16.42 12.05 -16.42
N GLY A 417 16.90 12.24 -15.20
CA GLY A 417 17.94 13.23 -14.87
C GLY A 417 17.53 14.67 -15.13
N MET A 418 16.23 14.99 -14.94
CA MET A 418 15.64 16.30 -15.17
C MET A 418 15.34 17.01 -13.86
N GLU A 419 15.32 18.35 -13.89
CA GLU A 419 15.00 19.18 -12.73
C GLU A 419 13.48 19.31 -12.49
N PRO A 420 13.02 19.56 -11.25
CA PRO A 420 11.59 19.63 -10.91
C PRO A 420 10.80 20.72 -11.65
N ASP A 421 11.43 21.82 -12.04
CA ASP A 421 10.82 22.89 -12.85
C ASP A 421 10.55 22.50 -14.30
N GLU A 422 11.08 21.36 -14.75
CA GLU A 422 10.81 20.78 -16.05
C GLU A 422 9.57 19.89 -16.09
N ALA A 423 8.83 19.79 -15.00
CA ALA A 423 7.72 18.84 -14.83
C ALA A 423 6.55 19.00 -15.81
N ASN A 424 6.32 20.22 -16.31
CA ASN A 424 5.17 20.57 -17.14
C ASN A 424 5.62 21.29 -18.40
N ARG A 425 6.05 20.56 -19.42
CA ARG A 425 6.45 21.09 -20.72
C ARG A 425 5.71 20.35 -21.84
N ARG A 426 5.90 20.78 -23.08
CA ARG A 426 5.46 19.99 -24.23
C ARG A 426 6.39 18.80 -24.41
N LEU A 427 5.84 17.66 -24.83
CA LEU A 427 6.65 16.48 -25.09
C LEU A 427 7.73 16.77 -26.15
N SER A 428 7.41 17.58 -27.14
CA SER A 428 8.33 18.07 -28.18
C SER A 428 9.51 18.88 -27.62
N ASP A 429 9.35 19.55 -26.44
CA ASP A 429 10.39 20.40 -25.86
C ASP A 429 11.52 19.58 -25.20
N TYR A 430 11.27 18.30 -24.89
CA TYR A 430 12.28 17.39 -24.33
C TYR A 430 13.27 16.86 -25.38
N GLY A 431 13.13 17.30 -26.64
CA GLY A 431 14.02 16.93 -27.74
C GLY A 431 14.04 15.42 -27.99
N GLN A 432 15.24 14.88 -28.19
CA GLN A 432 15.42 13.44 -28.38
C GLN A 432 15.39 12.71 -27.03
N LEU A 433 14.21 12.63 -26.41
CA LEU A 433 14.04 11.89 -25.16
C LEU A 433 14.20 10.38 -25.37
N ILE A 434 13.85 9.87 -26.53
CA ILE A 434 13.87 8.45 -26.88
C ILE A 434 15.05 8.19 -27.81
N HIS A 435 15.77 7.09 -27.59
CA HIS A 435 16.88 6.69 -28.47
C HIS A 435 16.37 6.50 -29.91
N PRO A 436 17.10 7.00 -30.94
CA PRO A 436 16.65 6.93 -32.33
C PRO A 436 16.27 5.52 -32.80
N ASP A 437 17.02 4.50 -32.41
CA ASP A 437 16.75 3.12 -32.80
C ASP A 437 15.44 2.58 -32.21
N ASP A 438 14.99 3.11 -31.07
CA ASP A 438 13.81 2.62 -30.36
C ASP A 438 12.51 3.35 -30.81
N LEU A 439 12.64 4.51 -31.48
CA LEU A 439 11.52 5.32 -31.97
C LEU A 439 10.51 4.57 -32.84
N PRO A 440 10.90 3.71 -33.81
CA PRO A 440 9.94 2.99 -34.64
C PRO A 440 9.03 2.07 -33.85
N ASP A 441 9.60 1.34 -32.86
CA ASP A 441 8.85 0.38 -32.03
C ASP A 441 7.92 1.09 -31.07
N VAL A 442 8.37 2.19 -30.45
CA VAL A 442 7.55 3.04 -29.58
C VAL A 442 6.38 3.65 -30.36
N ALA A 443 6.63 4.21 -31.54
CA ALA A 443 5.60 4.79 -32.41
C ALA A 443 4.57 3.73 -32.84
N LYS A 444 5.02 2.53 -33.17
CA LYS A 444 4.15 1.40 -33.51
C LYS A 444 3.28 0.99 -32.32
N ALA A 445 3.87 0.83 -31.14
CA ALA A 445 3.14 0.47 -29.92
C ALA A 445 2.07 1.52 -29.57
N LEU A 446 2.40 2.81 -29.69
CA LEU A 446 1.45 3.90 -29.47
C LEU A 446 0.31 3.89 -30.49
N LYS A 447 0.62 3.72 -31.77
CA LYS A 447 -0.37 3.62 -32.85
C LYS A 447 -1.31 2.42 -32.67
N ASP A 448 -0.78 1.27 -32.24
CA ASP A 448 -1.57 0.07 -31.98
C ASP A 448 -2.53 0.24 -30.80
N HIS A 449 -2.10 0.93 -29.74
CA HIS A 449 -2.94 1.28 -28.60
C HIS A 449 -3.99 2.34 -28.98
N ALA A 450 -3.59 3.40 -29.66
CA ALA A 450 -4.50 4.48 -30.09
C ALA A 450 -5.61 3.96 -31.02
N GLY A 451 -5.28 3.00 -31.89
CA GLY A 451 -6.20 2.33 -32.80
C GLY A 451 -7.01 1.18 -32.16
N GLY A 452 -6.89 0.94 -30.85
CA GLY A 452 -7.65 -0.09 -30.13
C GLY A 452 -7.16 -1.53 -30.35
N ARG A 453 -6.04 -1.74 -31.05
CA ARG A 453 -5.47 -3.07 -31.27
C ARG A 453 -4.79 -3.64 -30.01
N ARG A 454 -4.39 -2.78 -29.07
CA ARG A 454 -3.84 -3.14 -27.75
C ARG A 454 -4.58 -2.40 -26.65
N LEU A 455 -4.86 -3.08 -25.53
CA LEU A 455 -5.54 -2.49 -24.37
C LEU A 455 -4.68 -1.46 -23.65
N LEU A 456 -3.36 -1.65 -23.68
CA LEU A 456 -2.38 -0.79 -23.02
C LEU A 456 -1.27 -0.43 -24.01
N PHE A 457 -0.76 0.79 -23.91
CA PHE A 457 0.54 1.15 -24.44
C PHE A 457 1.61 0.57 -23.54
N GLN A 458 2.58 -0.14 -24.11
CA GLN A 458 3.74 -0.65 -23.38
C GLN A 458 4.94 -0.69 -24.34
N ALA A 459 6.05 -0.08 -23.90
CA ALA A 459 7.31 -0.07 -24.65
C ALA A 459 8.49 -0.10 -23.67
N GLU A 460 9.50 -0.92 -23.99
CA GLU A 460 10.84 -0.85 -23.42
C GLU A 460 11.67 0.01 -24.35
N MET A 461 12.33 1.03 -23.80
CA MET A 461 13.10 1.97 -24.61
C MET A 461 14.25 2.56 -23.81
N ARG A 462 15.25 3.04 -24.50
CA ARG A 462 16.29 3.87 -23.92
C ARG A 462 15.81 5.31 -23.88
N ALA A 463 15.69 5.86 -22.68
CA ALA A 463 15.37 7.26 -22.45
C ALA A 463 16.65 8.04 -22.08
N ARG A 464 16.72 9.31 -22.48
CA ARG A 464 17.85 10.18 -22.17
C ARG A 464 17.85 10.55 -20.69
N GLN A 465 19.00 10.36 -20.03
CA GLN A 465 19.21 10.64 -18.62
C GLN A 465 20.31 11.69 -18.43
N GLY A 466 20.01 12.94 -18.77
CA GLY A 466 20.99 14.03 -18.68
C GLY A 466 22.20 13.85 -19.59
N GLY A 467 22.59 14.86 -20.34
CA GLY A 467 23.71 14.76 -21.30
C GLY A 467 23.51 13.67 -22.35
N ASP A 468 24.53 12.83 -22.58
CA ASP A 468 24.51 11.75 -23.56
C ASP A 468 24.28 10.35 -22.93
N ASN A 469 23.90 10.30 -21.65
CA ASN A 469 23.62 9.03 -20.98
C ASN A 469 22.20 8.53 -21.29
N TRP A 470 22.07 7.19 -21.37
CA TRP A 470 20.82 6.49 -21.63
C TRP A 470 20.45 5.58 -20.46
N VAL A 471 19.19 5.61 -20.05
CA VAL A 471 18.60 4.73 -19.05
C VAL A 471 17.57 3.84 -19.73
N TRP A 472 17.57 2.55 -19.44
CA TRP A 472 16.52 1.66 -19.90
C TRP A 472 15.25 1.86 -19.08
N VAL A 473 14.16 2.21 -19.75
CA VAL A 473 12.86 2.41 -19.10
C VAL A 473 11.79 1.54 -19.75
N LEU A 474 10.87 1.10 -18.91
CA LEU A 474 9.61 0.50 -19.32
C LEU A 474 8.51 1.54 -19.14
N VAL A 475 7.94 2.00 -20.24
CA VAL A 475 6.81 2.93 -20.24
C VAL A 475 5.52 2.16 -20.47
N ARG A 476 4.56 2.34 -19.56
CA ARG A 476 3.22 1.77 -19.66
C ARG A 476 2.20 2.88 -19.56
N GLY A 477 1.10 2.80 -20.31
CA GLY A 477 0.07 3.81 -20.24
C GLY A 477 -1.24 3.41 -20.90
N LYS A 478 -2.24 4.26 -20.68
CA LYS A 478 -3.57 4.09 -21.24
C LYS A 478 -4.13 5.45 -21.67
N ILE A 479 -4.83 5.47 -22.79
CA ILE A 479 -5.67 6.61 -23.16
C ILE A 479 -6.90 6.58 -22.26
N VAL A 480 -7.06 7.63 -21.45
CA VAL A 480 -8.15 7.75 -20.44
C VAL A 480 -9.28 8.65 -20.92
N GLU A 481 -9.00 9.58 -21.85
CA GLU A 481 -9.99 10.47 -22.40
C GLU A 481 -9.91 10.51 -23.94
N ARG A 482 -11.08 10.65 -24.57
CA ARG A 482 -11.23 10.81 -26.01
C ARG A 482 -12.23 11.93 -26.30
N ASP A 483 -12.08 12.60 -27.42
CA ASP A 483 -13.05 13.57 -27.90
C ASP A 483 -14.34 12.87 -28.39
N PRO A 484 -15.42 13.63 -28.68
CA PRO A 484 -16.68 13.05 -29.19
C PRO A 484 -16.53 12.32 -30.54
N VAL A 485 -15.42 12.53 -31.28
CA VAL A 485 -15.11 11.86 -32.56
C VAL A 485 -14.24 10.61 -32.32
N GLY A 486 -13.91 10.30 -31.06
CA GLY A 486 -13.13 9.12 -30.65
C GLY A 486 -11.62 9.31 -30.71
N ARG A 487 -11.11 10.52 -30.95
CA ARG A 487 -9.66 10.79 -30.98
C ARG A 487 -9.12 10.87 -29.55
N PRO A 488 -7.94 10.30 -29.27
CA PRO A 488 -7.31 10.41 -27.97
C PRO A 488 -7.02 11.87 -27.58
N THR A 489 -7.43 12.26 -26.37
CA THR A 489 -7.16 13.59 -25.82
C THR A 489 -6.23 13.56 -24.62
N ARG A 490 -6.24 12.47 -23.82
CA ARG A 490 -5.38 12.33 -22.67
C ARG A 490 -4.91 10.90 -22.49
N ALA A 491 -3.64 10.72 -22.20
CA ALA A 491 -3.02 9.45 -21.87
C ALA A 491 -2.25 9.59 -20.56
N VAL A 492 -2.37 8.60 -19.70
CA VAL A 492 -1.66 8.55 -18.42
C VAL A 492 -0.96 7.21 -18.26
N GLY A 493 0.14 7.22 -17.52
CA GLY A 493 0.89 6.00 -17.32
C GLY A 493 2.02 6.09 -16.32
N THR A 494 2.84 5.04 -16.32
CA THR A 494 4.03 4.92 -15.49
C THR A 494 5.27 4.72 -16.32
N ILE A 495 6.40 5.12 -15.75
CA ILE A 495 7.75 4.88 -16.25
C ILE A 495 8.54 4.21 -15.14
N THR A 496 9.15 3.06 -15.46
CA THR A 496 9.92 2.22 -14.54
C THR A 496 11.34 2.08 -15.08
N ASP A 497 12.36 2.29 -14.24
CA ASP A 497 13.76 2.00 -14.59
C ASP A 497 13.97 0.47 -14.59
N ILE A 498 14.35 -0.05 -15.74
CA ILE A 498 14.62 -1.48 -15.97
C ILE A 498 16.11 -1.75 -16.27
N SER A 499 16.98 -0.78 -16.00
CA SER A 499 18.44 -0.92 -16.29
C SER A 499 19.04 -2.11 -15.60
N GLN A 500 18.74 -2.33 -14.32
CA GLN A 500 19.21 -3.50 -13.58
C GLN A 500 18.74 -4.82 -14.21
N ARG A 501 17.50 -4.89 -14.65
CA ARG A 501 16.96 -6.06 -15.34
C ARG A 501 17.70 -6.33 -16.65
N LYS A 502 17.91 -5.28 -17.46
CA LYS A 502 18.68 -5.38 -18.72
C LYS A 502 20.13 -5.80 -18.50
N HIS A 503 20.79 -5.28 -17.47
CA HIS A 503 22.13 -5.71 -17.10
C HIS A 503 22.17 -7.19 -16.69
N LEU A 504 21.19 -7.65 -15.90
CA LEU A 504 21.10 -9.06 -15.52
C LEU A 504 20.79 -9.95 -16.71
N GLU A 505 19.89 -9.55 -17.61
CA GLU A 505 19.62 -10.27 -18.86
C GLU A 505 20.88 -10.44 -19.70
N ALA A 506 21.64 -9.35 -19.90
CA ALA A 506 22.90 -9.37 -20.64
C ALA A 506 23.98 -10.21 -19.93
N ALA A 507 24.08 -10.14 -18.60
CA ALA A 507 25.01 -10.96 -17.83
C ALA A 507 24.66 -12.45 -17.90
N LEU A 508 23.38 -12.79 -17.83
CA LEU A 508 22.90 -14.17 -17.98
C LEU A 508 23.19 -14.71 -19.39
N GLU A 509 22.96 -13.89 -20.42
CA GLU A 509 23.24 -14.25 -21.81
C GLU A 509 24.76 -14.45 -22.03
N HIS A 510 25.57 -13.60 -21.43
CA HIS A 510 27.04 -13.75 -21.43
C HIS A 510 27.47 -15.02 -20.69
N ALA A 511 26.96 -15.27 -19.49
CA ALA A 511 27.26 -16.47 -18.71
C ALA A 511 26.81 -17.78 -19.39
N ALA A 512 25.66 -17.70 -20.12
CA ALA A 512 25.19 -18.85 -20.90
C ALA A 512 26.06 -19.20 -22.10
N SER A 513 27.00 -18.32 -22.48
CA SER A 513 27.82 -18.49 -23.67
C SER A 513 29.32 -18.44 -23.42
N HIS A 514 29.77 -17.98 -22.25
CA HIS A 514 31.21 -17.82 -21.93
C HIS A 514 31.55 -18.49 -20.59
N ASP A 515 32.85 -18.91 -20.50
CA ASP A 515 33.45 -19.47 -19.29
C ASP A 515 33.94 -18.33 -18.39
N PRO A 516 33.54 -18.27 -17.12
CA PRO A 516 33.87 -17.12 -16.25
C PRO A 516 35.34 -17.03 -15.86
N LEU A 517 36.10 -18.14 -15.90
CA LEU A 517 37.53 -18.16 -15.56
C LEU A 517 38.38 -17.65 -16.72
N THR A 518 38.12 -18.14 -17.92
CA THR A 518 38.96 -17.90 -19.09
C THR A 518 38.47 -16.80 -20.02
N GLY A 519 37.18 -16.40 -19.89
CA GLY A 519 36.54 -15.47 -20.80
C GLY A 519 36.28 -16.02 -22.21
N LEU A 520 36.64 -17.29 -22.48
CA LEU A 520 36.36 -17.96 -23.73
C LEU A 520 34.89 -18.35 -23.84
N ALA A 521 34.42 -18.74 -25.02
CA ALA A 521 33.18 -19.41 -25.14
C ALA A 521 33.14 -20.66 -24.23
N ASN A 522 32.01 -20.91 -23.59
CA ASN A 522 31.76 -22.15 -22.86
C ASN A 522 31.26 -23.23 -23.84
N ARG A 523 30.99 -24.44 -23.33
CA ARG A 523 30.45 -25.56 -24.14
C ARG A 523 29.18 -25.15 -24.92
N GLY A 524 28.25 -24.42 -24.28
CA GLY A 524 27.04 -23.93 -24.95
C GLY A 524 27.31 -22.91 -26.07
N GLY A 525 28.34 -22.07 -25.89
CA GLY A 525 28.84 -21.16 -26.92
C GLY A 525 29.47 -21.90 -28.09
N PHE A 526 30.27 -22.95 -27.79
CA PHE A 526 30.88 -23.85 -28.78
C PHE A 526 29.80 -24.57 -29.60
N ASP A 527 28.80 -25.20 -28.97
CA ASP A 527 27.77 -25.96 -29.67
C ASP A 527 26.96 -25.08 -30.64
N ARG A 528 26.65 -23.83 -30.24
CA ARG A 528 26.01 -22.86 -31.13
C ARG A 528 26.87 -22.49 -32.33
N ALA A 529 28.14 -22.26 -32.10
CA ALA A 529 29.09 -21.91 -33.18
C ALA A 529 29.32 -23.07 -34.13
N LEU A 530 29.38 -24.30 -33.61
CA LEU A 530 29.51 -25.53 -34.41
C LEU A 530 28.33 -25.70 -35.36
N GLU A 531 27.12 -25.48 -34.87
CA GLU A 531 25.92 -25.55 -35.71
C GLU A 531 25.90 -24.46 -36.80
N LEU A 532 26.41 -23.25 -36.49
CA LEU A 532 26.56 -22.19 -37.50
C LEU A 532 27.61 -22.54 -38.54
N ALA A 533 28.76 -23.14 -38.14
CA ALA A 533 29.80 -23.58 -39.06
C ALA A 533 29.27 -24.70 -39.97
N ARG A 534 28.52 -25.66 -39.42
CA ARG A 534 27.84 -26.71 -40.19
C ARG A 534 26.86 -26.16 -41.23
N ARG A 535 26.05 -25.19 -40.87
CA ARG A 535 25.13 -24.53 -41.80
C ARG A 535 25.88 -23.82 -42.93
N ARG A 536 27.06 -23.22 -42.66
CA ARG A 536 27.88 -22.60 -43.69
C ARG A 536 28.51 -23.64 -44.62
N LEU A 537 28.95 -24.78 -44.10
CA LEU A 537 29.44 -25.89 -44.92
C LEU A 537 28.36 -26.40 -45.87
N VAL A 538 27.14 -26.62 -45.38
CA VAL A 538 26.00 -27.08 -46.19
C VAL A 538 25.61 -26.06 -47.26
N ARG A 539 25.58 -24.77 -46.94
CA ARG A 539 25.13 -23.71 -47.82
C ARG A 539 26.22 -23.31 -48.87
N ASP A 540 27.41 -23.05 -48.35
CA ASP A 540 28.47 -22.40 -49.14
C ASP A 540 29.65 -23.32 -49.45
N GLY A 541 29.68 -24.54 -48.91
CA GLY A 541 30.80 -25.48 -49.02
C GLY A 541 32.05 -25.03 -48.25
N ALA A 542 31.88 -24.16 -47.23
CA ALA A 542 32.97 -23.64 -46.43
C ALA A 542 33.49 -24.71 -45.48
N LEU A 543 34.72 -25.18 -45.71
CA LEU A 543 35.37 -26.16 -44.82
C LEU A 543 35.61 -25.57 -43.44
N PHE A 544 35.52 -26.40 -42.41
CA PHE A 544 35.93 -26.04 -41.07
C PHE A 544 36.54 -27.24 -40.32
N ALA A 545 37.32 -27.01 -39.29
CA ALA A 545 37.87 -28.02 -38.42
C ALA A 545 37.42 -27.81 -36.99
N VAL A 546 37.20 -28.92 -36.29
CA VAL A 546 37.09 -28.98 -34.84
C VAL A 546 38.40 -29.50 -34.27
N VAL A 547 38.99 -28.77 -33.33
CA VAL A 547 40.16 -29.21 -32.58
C VAL A 547 39.80 -29.31 -31.12
N LEU A 548 39.93 -30.49 -30.54
CA LEU A 548 39.86 -30.72 -29.10
C LEU A 548 41.24 -30.69 -28.52
N ILE A 549 41.42 -30.05 -27.39
CA ILE A 549 42.72 -29.79 -26.76
C ILE A 549 42.58 -30.11 -25.27
N ASP A 550 43.52 -30.86 -24.72
CA ASP A 550 43.55 -31.26 -23.32
C ASP A 550 44.91 -30.91 -22.71
N ILE A 551 44.89 -30.44 -21.48
CA ILE A 551 46.12 -30.14 -20.73
C ILE A 551 46.62 -31.44 -20.09
N ASP A 552 47.72 -31.94 -20.60
CA ASP A 552 48.33 -33.17 -20.08
C ASP A 552 48.69 -33.00 -18.60
N TYR A 553 48.33 -34.00 -17.78
CA TYR A 553 48.67 -34.05 -16.35
C TYR A 553 48.14 -32.87 -15.51
N PHE A 554 47.07 -32.17 -15.93
CA PHE A 554 46.51 -31.01 -15.24
C PHE A 554 46.18 -31.28 -13.77
N LYS A 555 45.67 -32.47 -13.46
CA LYS A 555 45.41 -32.89 -12.07
C LYS A 555 46.69 -32.87 -11.23
N SER A 556 47.82 -33.35 -11.77
CA SER A 556 49.11 -33.31 -11.06
C SER A 556 49.55 -31.90 -10.77
N VAL A 557 49.31 -30.94 -11.67
CA VAL A 557 49.62 -29.53 -11.43
C VAL A 557 48.79 -29.00 -10.27
N ASN A 558 47.52 -29.30 -10.24
CA ASN A 558 46.66 -28.93 -9.11
C ASN A 558 47.08 -29.58 -7.79
N ASP A 559 47.39 -30.87 -7.80
CA ASP A 559 47.76 -31.63 -6.61
C ASP A 559 49.12 -31.17 -6.04
N GLN A 560 50.09 -30.73 -6.91
CA GLN A 560 51.41 -30.29 -6.50
C GLN A 560 51.52 -28.79 -6.20
N HIS A 561 50.77 -27.95 -6.92
CA HIS A 561 50.96 -26.50 -6.88
C HIS A 561 49.64 -25.77 -6.46
N GLY A 562 48.56 -26.49 -6.19
CA GLY A 562 47.26 -25.93 -5.78
C GLY A 562 46.39 -25.44 -6.94
N HIS A 563 45.12 -25.25 -6.69
CA HIS A 563 44.12 -24.84 -7.69
C HIS A 563 44.43 -23.49 -8.33
N ILE A 564 45.08 -22.57 -7.59
CA ILE A 564 45.44 -21.23 -8.12
C ILE A 564 46.44 -21.38 -9.29
N ALA A 565 47.39 -22.31 -9.18
CA ALA A 565 48.34 -22.58 -10.26
C ALA A 565 47.66 -23.24 -11.47
N GLY A 566 46.68 -24.10 -11.24
CA GLY A 566 45.83 -24.66 -12.28
C GLY A 566 44.97 -23.61 -13.00
N ASP A 567 44.36 -22.70 -12.28
CA ASP A 567 43.55 -21.60 -12.84
C ASP A 567 44.43 -20.66 -13.69
N LEU A 568 45.66 -20.39 -13.25
CA LEU A 568 46.64 -19.61 -14.00
C LEU A 568 47.09 -20.33 -15.27
N LEU A 569 47.29 -21.65 -15.22
CA LEU A 569 47.59 -22.47 -16.40
C LEU A 569 46.44 -22.42 -17.41
N LEU A 570 45.18 -22.56 -16.94
CA LEU A 570 43.98 -22.47 -17.77
C LEU A 570 43.83 -21.07 -18.42
N THR A 571 43.97 -20.00 -17.65
CA THR A 571 43.86 -18.63 -18.19
C THR A 571 45.02 -18.30 -19.15
N THR A 572 46.23 -18.83 -18.91
CA THR A 572 47.35 -18.67 -19.81
C THR A 572 47.18 -19.47 -21.09
N ALA A 573 46.69 -20.73 -21.01
CA ALA A 573 46.32 -21.52 -22.17
C ALA A 573 45.26 -20.82 -23.03
N ALA A 574 44.18 -20.31 -22.39
CA ALA A 574 43.15 -19.55 -23.07
C ALA A 574 43.71 -18.35 -23.86
N ARG A 575 44.56 -17.56 -23.23
CA ARG A 575 45.21 -16.40 -23.86
C ARG A 575 46.11 -16.80 -25.04
N ARG A 576 46.86 -17.89 -24.89
CA ARG A 576 47.70 -18.42 -25.96
C ARG A 576 46.89 -18.93 -27.14
N LEU A 577 45.77 -19.63 -26.86
CA LEU A 577 44.83 -20.09 -27.88
C LEU A 577 44.22 -18.93 -28.65
N GLN A 578 43.70 -17.92 -27.95
CA GLN A 578 43.16 -16.73 -28.61
C GLN A 578 44.15 -16.00 -29.50
N SER A 579 45.45 -15.90 -29.06
CA SER A 579 46.48 -15.24 -29.84
C SER A 579 46.97 -16.05 -31.05
N ALA A 580 46.73 -17.35 -31.06
CA ALA A 580 47.21 -18.26 -32.11
C ALA A 580 46.20 -18.51 -33.24
N ILE A 581 44.93 -18.11 -33.05
CA ILE A 581 43.85 -18.25 -34.05
C ILE A 581 43.59 -16.94 -34.81
N ARG A 582 42.83 -17.03 -35.90
CA ARG A 582 42.46 -15.88 -36.74
C ARG A 582 41.18 -15.22 -36.24
N ALA A 583 40.96 -13.97 -36.61
CA ALA A 583 39.64 -13.33 -36.45
C ALA A 583 38.61 -14.11 -37.27
N GLY A 584 37.58 -14.64 -36.58
CA GLY A 584 36.51 -15.48 -37.17
C GLY A 584 36.59 -16.95 -36.77
N ASP A 585 37.69 -17.42 -36.18
CA ASP A 585 37.75 -18.72 -35.48
C ASP A 585 37.25 -18.57 -34.07
N LEU A 586 36.70 -19.64 -33.48
CA LEU A 586 36.22 -19.66 -32.11
C LEU A 586 37.11 -20.52 -31.23
N VAL A 587 37.48 -20.03 -30.04
CA VAL A 587 38.03 -20.84 -28.96
C VAL A 587 37.02 -20.94 -27.83
N ALA A 588 36.86 -22.13 -27.31
CA ALA A 588 36.00 -22.42 -26.19
C ALA A 588 36.76 -23.24 -25.12
N ARG A 589 36.36 -23.06 -23.86
CA ARG A 589 36.67 -24.03 -22.80
C ARG A 589 35.52 -25.05 -22.76
N TYR A 590 35.84 -26.28 -23.17
CA TYR A 590 34.83 -27.31 -23.42
C TYR A 590 34.47 -28.09 -22.14
N GLY A 591 35.43 -28.27 -21.25
CA GLY A 591 35.33 -28.95 -19.95
C GLY A 591 36.42 -28.47 -18.99
N GLY A 592 36.61 -29.10 -17.86
CA GLY A 592 37.58 -28.73 -16.82
C GLY A 592 38.92 -28.21 -17.34
N ASP A 593 39.75 -29.09 -17.94
CA ASP A 593 41.06 -28.83 -18.55
C ASP A 593 41.02 -28.94 -20.09
N GLU A 594 39.82 -29.07 -20.66
CA GLU A 594 39.62 -29.26 -22.10
C GLU A 594 39.25 -27.95 -22.79
N PHE A 595 39.88 -27.68 -23.93
CA PHE A 595 39.55 -26.59 -24.82
C PHE A 595 39.10 -27.11 -26.18
N ALA A 596 38.32 -26.33 -26.88
CA ALA A 596 37.88 -26.65 -28.23
C ALA A 596 38.04 -25.44 -29.16
N ILE A 597 38.37 -25.69 -30.41
CA ILE A 597 38.46 -24.66 -31.46
C ILE A 597 37.56 -25.07 -32.62
N ILE A 598 36.85 -24.07 -33.18
CA ILE A 598 36.20 -24.16 -34.49
C ILE A 598 36.98 -23.20 -35.41
N ALA A 599 37.67 -23.73 -36.38
CA ALA A 599 38.45 -22.92 -37.33
C ALA A 599 37.89 -23.10 -38.75
N ALA A 600 37.71 -21.98 -39.46
CA ALA A 600 37.32 -21.97 -40.87
C ALA A 600 38.56 -22.02 -41.79
N GLY A 601 38.46 -22.75 -42.88
CA GLY A 601 39.55 -22.86 -43.88
C GLY A 601 39.02 -23.11 -45.28
N LYS A 602 39.94 -22.98 -46.25
CA LYS A 602 39.65 -23.28 -47.65
C LYS A 602 40.25 -24.60 -48.11
N HIS A 603 41.36 -24.97 -47.51
CA HIS A 603 42.12 -26.17 -47.83
C HIS A 603 42.48 -26.95 -46.58
N ARG A 604 42.56 -28.29 -46.70
CA ARG A 604 42.85 -29.19 -45.56
C ARG A 604 44.26 -28.95 -44.97
N GLU A 605 45.25 -28.56 -45.81
CA GLU A 605 46.62 -28.29 -45.40
C GLU A 605 46.75 -27.10 -44.43
N GLU A 606 45.78 -26.13 -44.49
CA GLU A 606 45.74 -24.98 -43.58
C GLU A 606 45.51 -25.43 -42.13
N PHE A 607 44.67 -26.46 -41.93
CA PHE A 607 44.35 -26.97 -40.62
C PHE A 607 45.52 -27.72 -39.97
N ALA A 608 46.32 -28.49 -40.77
CA ALA A 608 47.53 -29.13 -40.28
C ALA A 608 48.58 -28.11 -39.83
N ALA A 609 48.79 -27.05 -40.63
CA ALA A 609 49.69 -25.95 -40.26
C ALA A 609 49.21 -25.20 -39.01
N MET A 610 47.90 -25.06 -38.84
CA MET A 610 47.30 -24.50 -37.66
C MET A 610 47.54 -25.37 -36.43
N ALA A 611 47.28 -26.68 -36.51
CA ALA A 611 47.51 -27.61 -35.40
C ALA A 611 48.95 -27.61 -34.92
N GLU A 612 49.92 -27.63 -35.85
CA GLU A 612 51.34 -27.55 -35.54
C GLU A 612 51.73 -26.24 -34.86
N ARG A 613 51.16 -25.10 -35.34
CA ARG A 613 51.36 -23.79 -34.74
C ARG A 613 50.75 -23.70 -33.33
N LEU A 614 49.54 -24.20 -33.16
CA LEU A 614 48.85 -24.25 -31.84
C LEU A 614 49.65 -25.07 -30.86
N HIS A 615 50.04 -26.30 -31.22
CA HIS A 615 50.81 -27.19 -30.38
C HIS A 615 52.15 -26.55 -29.93
N ARG A 616 52.92 -25.98 -30.85
CA ARG A 616 54.17 -25.30 -30.56
C ARG A 616 53.98 -24.08 -29.65
N HIS A 617 52.87 -23.35 -29.82
CA HIS A 617 52.59 -22.15 -29.04
C HIS A 617 52.15 -22.49 -27.61
N LEU A 618 51.39 -23.55 -27.46
CA LEU A 618 50.87 -24.03 -26.17
C LEU A 618 51.97 -24.69 -25.33
N SER A 619 52.87 -25.47 -25.96
CA SER A 619 53.94 -26.24 -25.28
C SER A 619 55.06 -25.35 -24.70
N ARG A 620 54.99 -24.03 -24.78
CA ARG A 620 55.93 -23.14 -24.09
C ARG A 620 55.67 -23.19 -22.58
N PRO A 621 56.76 -23.26 -21.75
CA PRO A 621 56.59 -23.22 -20.31
C PRO A 621 55.73 -22.00 -19.86
N VAL A 622 54.96 -22.17 -18.79
CA VAL A 622 54.17 -21.10 -18.18
C VAL A 622 54.91 -20.64 -16.93
N GLU A 623 55.40 -19.39 -16.96
CA GLU A 623 56.05 -18.77 -15.83
C GLU A 623 55.07 -17.94 -15.03
N VAL A 624 54.94 -18.23 -13.73
CA VAL A 624 54.01 -17.58 -12.82
C VAL A 624 54.72 -17.33 -11.49
N GLU A 625 54.89 -16.07 -11.10
CA GLU A 625 55.50 -15.65 -9.82
C GLU A 625 56.82 -16.34 -9.51
N GLY A 626 57.63 -16.60 -10.55
CA GLY A 626 58.93 -17.28 -10.41
C GLY A 626 58.86 -18.82 -10.43
N LEU A 627 57.69 -19.41 -10.55
CA LEU A 627 57.46 -20.83 -10.73
C LEU A 627 57.31 -21.14 -12.23
N VAL A 628 58.10 -22.07 -12.74
CA VAL A 628 57.97 -22.55 -14.12
C VAL A 628 57.09 -23.79 -14.13
N LEU A 629 55.86 -23.66 -14.60
CA LEU A 629 54.93 -24.78 -14.73
C LEU A 629 55.17 -25.49 -16.08
N PRO A 630 55.35 -26.84 -16.10
CA PRO A 630 55.41 -27.59 -17.34
C PRO A 630 54.05 -27.50 -18.05
N ALA A 631 54.05 -27.09 -19.31
CA ALA A 631 52.86 -27.00 -20.13
C ALA A 631 52.97 -28.05 -21.27
N SER A 632 52.26 -29.14 -21.14
CA SER A 632 52.08 -30.15 -22.19
C SER A 632 50.61 -30.20 -22.60
N PHE A 633 50.35 -30.28 -23.89
CA PHE A 633 49.02 -30.32 -24.46
C PHE A 633 48.90 -31.38 -25.52
N SER A 634 47.87 -32.19 -25.46
CA SER A 634 47.47 -33.11 -26.51
C SER A 634 46.35 -32.50 -27.34
N LEU A 635 46.41 -32.59 -28.67
CA LEU A 635 45.42 -32.04 -29.56
C LEU A 635 44.87 -33.14 -30.50
N GLY A 636 43.55 -33.19 -30.66
CA GLY A 636 42.85 -34.01 -31.63
C GLY A 636 42.05 -33.15 -32.60
N MET A 637 42.17 -33.38 -33.87
CA MET A 637 41.53 -32.59 -34.91
C MET A 637 40.75 -33.43 -35.89
N ALA A 638 39.54 -32.96 -36.23
CA ALA A 638 38.73 -33.51 -37.32
C ALA A 638 38.29 -32.38 -38.29
N VAL A 639 38.34 -32.66 -39.56
CA VAL A 639 37.99 -31.70 -40.63
C VAL A 639 36.63 -32.05 -41.21
N ALA A 640 35.71 -31.12 -41.16
CA ALA A 640 34.39 -31.23 -41.78
C ALA A 640 34.43 -30.79 -43.24
N ASP A 641 34.35 -31.75 -44.13
CA ASP A 641 34.30 -31.58 -45.58
C ASP A 641 33.11 -32.32 -46.25
N ASP A 642 32.44 -33.18 -45.49
CA ASP A 642 31.21 -33.83 -45.89
C ASP A 642 30.01 -33.08 -45.37
N ARG A 643 29.12 -32.64 -46.26
CA ARG A 643 27.89 -31.91 -45.96
C ARG A 643 26.85 -32.77 -45.21
N THR A 644 27.01 -34.08 -45.20
CA THR A 644 26.13 -35.02 -44.51
C THR A 644 26.58 -35.36 -43.09
N LEU A 645 27.83 -34.94 -42.71
CA LEU A 645 28.38 -35.24 -41.39
C LEU A 645 27.61 -34.58 -40.27
N ASP A 646 27.25 -35.38 -39.27
CA ASP A 646 26.61 -34.86 -38.05
C ASP A 646 27.64 -34.20 -37.12
N ALA A 647 27.20 -33.15 -36.42
CA ALA A 647 28.09 -32.44 -35.47
C ALA A 647 28.63 -33.36 -34.35
N ALA A 648 27.85 -34.31 -33.87
CA ALA A 648 28.25 -35.27 -32.87
C ALA A 648 29.32 -36.23 -33.41
N ALA A 649 29.20 -36.67 -34.67
CA ALA A 649 30.21 -37.52 -35.32
C ALA A 649 31.56 -36.79 -35.49
N LEU A 650 31.51 -35.51 -35.87
CA LEU A 650 32.74 -34.70 -36.01
C LEU A 650 33.45 -34.51 -34.68
N ILE A 651 32.71 -34.26 -33.58
CA ILE A 651 33.29 -34.18 -32.23
C ILE A 651 33.92 -35.54 -31.85
N ALA A 652 33.22 -36.66 -32.11
CA ALA A 652 33.74 -37.99 -31.82
C ALA A 652 35.03 -38.33 -32.60
N GLU A 653 35.13 -37.91 -33.86
CA GLU A 653 36.37 -38.05 -34.65
C GLU A 653 37.50 -37.21 -34.06
N ALA A 654 37.25 -35.97 -33.63
CA ALA A 654 38.24 -35.13 -32.98
C ALA A 654 38.68 -35.74 -31.64
N ASP A 655 37.76 -36.29 -30.84
CA ASP A 655 38.01 -36.97 -29.58
C ASP A 655 38.87 -38.25 -29.79
N ALA A 656 38.57 -39.08 -30.80
CA ALA A 656 39.37 -40.24 -31.16
C ALA A 656 40.82 -39.83 -31.56
N ALA A 657 40.95 -38.73 -32.28
CA ALA A 657 42.27 -38.17 -32.62
C ALA A 657 43.02 -37.68 -31.37
N LEU A 658 42.34 -37.04 -30.42
CA LEU A 658 42.88 -36.58 -29.14
C LEU A 658 43.34 -37.77 -28.29
N TYR A 659 42.53 -38.81 -28.23
CA TYR A 659 42.89 -40.05 -27.55
C TYR A 659 44.15 -40.68 -28.17
N ALA A 660 44.23 -40.76 -29.51
CA ALA A 660 45.42 -41.26 -30.21
C ALA A 660 46.67 -40.40 -29.96
N ALA A 661 46.52 -39.09 -29.76
CA ALA A 661 47.63 -38.21 -29.36
C ALA A 661 48.10 -38.52 -27.93
N LYS A 662 47.18 -38.76 -26.99
CA LYS A 662 47.49 -39.18 -25.61
C LYS A 662 48.20 -40.54 -25.55
N ASP A 663 47.78 -41.52 -26.35
CA ASP A 663 48.36 -42.85 -26.44
C ASP A 663 49.78 -42.83 -27.10
N ALA A 664 50.02 -41.92 -28.02
CA ALA A 664 51.34 -41.73 -28.65
C ALA A 664 52.38 -41.10 -27.73
N GLY A 665 52.11 -40.92 -26.44
CA GLY A 665 53.01 -40.38 -25.42
C GLY A 665 52.70 -38.96 -24.95
N ARG A 666 51.55 -38.42 -25.32
CA ARG A 666 51.13 -37.05 -25.01
C ARG A 666 51.99 -35.95 -25.64
N GLY A 667 51.69 -34.69 -25.38
CA GLY A 667 52.46 -33.57 -25.92
C GLY A 667 52.57 -33.57 -27.43
N THR A 668 51.54 -33.99 -28.14
CA THR A 668 51.51 -34.10 -29.60
C THR A 668 50.10 -33.84 -30.14
N TRP A 669 49.96 -33.80 -31.46
CA TRP A 669 48.64 -33.67 -32.09
C TRP A 669 48.40 -34.81 -33.10
N ARG A 670 47.14 -35.13 -33.31
CA ARG A 670 46.65 -36.10 -34.31
C ARG A 670 45.45 -35.54 -35.04
N ALA A 671 45.24 -35.98 -36.27
CA ALA A 671 44.09 -35.54 -37.08
C ALA A 671 43.48 -36.70 -37.82
N VAL A 672 42.13 -36.68 -37.94
CA VAL A 672 41.34 -37.51 -38.83
C VAL A 672 41.08 -36.73 -40.11
N GLY A 673 41.24 -37.38 -41.26
CA GLY A 673 41.02 -36.78 -42.58
C GLY A 673 42.18 -35.96 -43.14
N ILE A 674 43.32 -35.94 -42.47
CA ILE A 674 44.58 -35.36 -42.96
C ILE A 674 45.69 -36.42 -42.81
N ALA A 675 46.43 -36.75 -43.91
CA ALA A 675 47.63 -37.59 -43.81
C ALA A 675 48.67 -36.90 -42.90
N ALA A 676 49.04 -37.56 -41.80
CA ALA A 676 50.05 -37.02 -40.89
C ALA A 676 51.39 -36.87 -41.67
N ARG A 677 51.90 -35.67 -41.84
CA ARG A 677 53.29 -35.43 -42.21
C ARG A 677 54.11 -35.88 -41.02
N THR A 678 54.90 -36.91 -41.18
CA THR A 678 55.89 -37.34 -40.18
C THR A 678 56.91 -36.24 -39.99
N ALA A 679 57.43 -36.08 -38.77
CA ALA A 679 58.45 -35.08 -38.41
C ALA A 679 59.69 -35.14 -39.23
N GLU A 680 59.93 -36.23 -39.96
CA GLU A 680 61.04 -36.41 -40.88
C GLU A 680 60.93 -35.66 -42.22
N GLU A 681 59.69 -35.42 -42.73
CA GLU A 681 59.48 -34.65 -43.96
C GLU A 681 59.64 -33.13 -43.76
N ALA A 682 59.47 -32.63 -42.57
CA ALA A 682 59.69 -31.23 -42.23
C ALA A 682 61.17 -30.82 -42.07
N ALA A 683 62.00 -31.77 -41.84
CA ALA A 683 63.43 -31.53 -41.68
C ALA A 683 64.25 -31.39 -43.03
N HIS A 684 63.61 -31.73 -44.17
CA HIS A 684 64.24 -31.71 -45.48
C HIS A 684 64.01 -30.48 -46.34
N GLU A 685 63.10 -29.51 -45.94
CA GLU A 685 62.98 -28.26 -46.65
C GLU A 685 63.83 -27.14 -46.02
N THR A 686 65.12 -27.24 -46.19
CA THR A 686 66.02 -26.10 -46.01
C THR A 686 65.99 -25.22 -47.26
N PRO A 687 65.68 -23.95 -47.18
CA PRO A 687 65.66 -23.09 -48.33
C PRO A 687 67.05 -22.90 -48.89
N ARG A 688 67.31 -23.35 -50.13
CA ARG A 688 68.52 -23.00 -50.93
C ARG A 688 68.63 -21.48 -50.99
N ARG A 689 69.65 -20.94 -50.41
CA ARG A 689 70.15 -19.57 -50.64
C ARG A 689 70.28 -19.33 -52.12
N GLN A 690 69.51 -18.56 -52.76
CA GLN A 690 69.78 -17.92 -54.04
C GLN A 690 70.60 -16.65 -53.82
N SER A 691 71.79 -16.65 -54.39
CA SER A 691 72.76 -15.57 -54.43
C SER A 691 72.21 -14.33 -55.15
N LEU A 692 72.43 -13.19 -54.60
CA LEU A 692 72.24 -11.85 -55.14
C LEU A 692 73.27 -11.60 -56.29
N PRO A 693 72.90 -10.80 -57.33
CA PRO A 693 73.84 -9.97 -58.06
C PRO A 693 73.83 -8.54 -57.55
N ARG A 694 75.02 -8.03 -57.36
CA ARG A 694 75.37 -6.60 -57.12
C ARG A 694 75.17 -5.77 -58.38
N ALA A 695 74.74 -4.53 -58.22
CA ALA A 695 75.33 -3.29 -58.73
C ALA A 695 74.28 -2.27 -59.17
N GLY A 696 74.56 -1.07 -58.79
CA GLY A 696 74.08 0.13 -59.46
C GLY A 696 73.79 1.35 -58.56
N LEU A 697 74.82 2.16 -58.41
CA LEU A 697 74.86 3.44 -57.68
C LEU A 697 74.15 4.59 -58.41
N ARG A 698 73.49 5.45 -57.59
CA ARG A 698 73.33 6.96 -57.65
C ARG A 698 72.31 7.62 -58.57
N PRO A 699 72.01 8.95 -58.29
CA PRO A 699 71.56 9.64 -57.07
C PRO A 699 70.44 10.72 -57.34
N GLU A 700 70.08 11.35 -56.29
CA GLU A 700 69.57 12.77 -56.18
C GLU A 700 68.20 13.17 -56.68
N GLY A 701 67.46 13.83 -55.81
CA GLY A 701 66.38 14.70 -56.15
C GLY A 701 65.52 15.10 -54.91
N ARG A 702 65.80 16.30 -54.40
CA ARG A 702 65.15 17.01 -53.27
C ARG A 702 63.73 17.51 -53.64
N PRO A 703 62.89 17.89 -52.62
CA PRO A 703 61.44 18.09 -52.74
C PRO A 703 61.08 19.55 -53.16
N PRO A 704 59.80 19.85 -53.31
CA PRO A 704 59.11 20.79 -52.41
C PRO A 704 57.68 20.35 -52.04
N ALA A 705 57.28 20.54 -50.84
CA ALA A 705 56.61 21.69 -50.17
C ALA A 705 55.25 22.08 -50.71
N SER A 706 54.25 22.00 -49.77
CA SER A 706 53.08 22.84 -49.60
C SER A 706 51.96 22.79 -50.64
N ALA A 707 50.78 22.36 -50.22
CA ALA A 707 49.61 23.17 -49.94
C ALA A 707 48.59 22.34 -49.13
#